data_1d12dc4e5e3210fa49ebd8f4fd74ca80
#
_entry.id   1d12dc4e5e3210fa49ebd8f4fd74ca80
#
_cell.length_a   1.000
_cell.length_b   1.000
_cell.length_c   1.000
_cell.angle_alpha   90.00
_cell.angle_beta   90.00
_cell.angle_gamma   90.00
#
_symmetry.space_group_name_H-M   'P 1'
#
loop_
_entity.id
_entity.type
_entity.pdbx_description
1 polymer ?
#
loop_
_entity_poly.entity_id
_entity_poly.type
_entity_poly.pdbx_seq_one_letter_code
_entity_poly.pdbx_strand_id
1 'polypeptide(L)'
;LSASTPRTSKTSKATKKSTKSESKLPVDRFVNRELGWLEFNARVLDQATDPDVPLLERAKFLAITGSNLDEFVMVRVGGLKLQYERNSLSRDPAGMTVSEQLQAVLTRCHLLVGRQGAHFREQLEPELVENGIHRVDLSNCSESTRQDAHRTFVADVLPVLTPHAVFHDRPFPMLQGLSMHLCVRLDGQDPGLGKPVVGPDGETPLWHFAIIPLGRALPRIIQLPSDDGYAYVLLEDLVAHFAAEFFQGRRVLEATPFRITRNADIELREDGAGDLLEGMEEVLEGRRQSDVVRLELAATAGDEMTAFLTETMGVQQRDTFRIDGPLDLTYLFGLSGIKGFGKLKDVPWPPQGTPGIDPANSMFATMGEGDWLLVHPYERFDPVVRLLEEAAGDPDVLAIKQILYRTSKNSPIVAALMKAAQNGKYVSAIVELKARFDEARNIEWAREMEQAGVQVIYGIRGLKTHAKVCVVVRREPEGIRRYIHFGTGNYNEATAKLYSDVSLLTCDEVLGDDATAFFNAVTGASQPQPFELLAAAPLTLRQKVITLIDAETRRAVQGDQAEIIVKLNALVDTEVIDALYRANRAGVKVLLNIRGVCCLKPGIAGLSENIRVVSVVDRYLEHARILYFRHGGDGQLFISSADWMPRNLDRRVELLVPVLDPACREKLFDTLQTYFQDDTNAWVMQPNGQYIRTVPEDPDSAFRSQQRLYEDAVARMKASTDLSRGQFDTQVPRKD
;
A
#
# COMPACT_ATOMS: atom_id res chain seq x y z
N LEU A 1 25.24 -38.51 67.37
CA LEU A 1 26.58 -38.85 67.82
C LEU A 1 27.60 -38.52 66.74
N SER A 2 28.39 -37.59 67.07
CA SER A 2 29.81 -37.15 66.97
C SER A 2 30.27 -36.86 65.54
N ALA A 3 30.53 -35.62 65.24
CA ALA A 3 31.70 -34.74 65.44
C ALA A 3 32.99 -35.25 64.81
N SER A 4 33.48 -34.58 63.80
CA SER A 4 34.88 -34.07 63.79
C SER A 4 35.19 -33.22 62.53
N THR A 5 35.80 -32.10 62.77
CA THR A 5 36.30 -31.03 61.91
C THR A 5 37.66 -31.36 61.23
N PRO A 6 38.38 -30.40 60.58
CA PRO A 6 38.36 -30.10 59.12
C PRO A 6 39.78 -30.26 58.50
N ARG A 7 39.85 -30.27 57.15
CA ARG A 7 41.14 -30.06 56.47
C ARG A 7 41.03 -29.02 55.36
N THR A 8 41.76 -27.98 55.55
CA THR A 8 42.08 -26.85 54.62
C THR A 8 42.79 -27.37 53.36
N SER A 9 42.36 -26.96 52.17
CA SER A 9 43.17 -26.94 50.99
C SER A 9 43.01 -25.61 50.23
N LYS A 10 44.12 -25.04 49.86
CA LYS A 10 44.33 -23.75 49.21
C LYS A 10 43.59 -23.59 47.91
N THR A 11 42.77 -22.59 47.79
CA THR A 11 42.12 -22.13 46.54
C THR A 11 43.09 -21.32 45.68
N SER A 12 43.33 -21.79 44.46
CA SER A 12 43.94 -21.00 43.40
C SER A 12 42.92 -19.92 42.93
N LYS A 13 43.32 -18.66 42.93
CA LYS A 13 42.59 -17.54 42.34
C LYS A 13 42.55 -17.71 40.83
N ALA A 14 41.40 -18.17 40.30
CA ALA A 14 41.07 -18.00 38.90
C ALA A 14 40.62 -16.55 38.68
N THR A 15 41.35 -15.82 37.90
CA THR A 15 41.05 -14.48 37.42
C THR A 15 39.71 -14.53 36.63
N LYS A 16 38.64 -14.01 37.19
CA LYS A 16 37.40 -13.71 36.46
C LYS A 16 37.73 -12.64 35.38
N LYS A 17 37.78 -13.05 34.11
CA LYS A 17 37.64 -12.12 33.00
C LYS A 17 36.31 -11.38 33.17
N SER A 18 36.37 -10.06 33.35
CA SER A 18 35.21 -9.18 33.38
C SER A 18 34.44 -9.35 32.06
N THR A 19 33.26 -9.91 32.12
CA THR A 19 32.24 -9.73 31.07
C THR A 19 32.02 -8.23 30.96
N LYS A 20 32.39 -7.63 29.81
CA LYS A 20 31.96 -6.27 29.46
C LYS A 20 30.46 -6.22 29.64
N SER A 21 29.97 -5.33 30.51
CA SER A 21 28.56 -5.07 30.67
C SER A 21 28.00 -4.70 29.28
N GLU A 22 27.00 -5.42 28.80
CA GLU A 22 26.26 -4.98 27.62
C GLU A 22 25.77 -3.55 27.89
N SER A 23 26.39 -2.58 27.21
CA SER A 23 25.98 -1.18 27.34
C SER A 23 24.55 -1.07 26.80
N LYS A 24 23.62 -0.62 27.65
CA LYS A 24 22.21 -0.43 27.29
C LYS A 24 22.11 0.41 26.02
N LEU A 25 21.16 0.04 25.14
CA LEU A 25 20.86 0.83 23.95
C LEU A 25 20.27 2.20 24.34
N PRO A 26 20.58 3.29 23.62
CA PRO A 26 20.02 4.62 23.88
C PRO A 26 18.48 4.62 23.87
N VAL A 27 17.87 5.49 24.68
CA VAL A 27 16.40 5.58 24.75
C VAL A 27 15.82 6.21 23.48
N ASP A 28 16.52 7.17 22.88
CA ASP A 28 16.09 7.96 21.72
C ASP A 28 16.48 7.35 20.36
N ARG A 29 16.70 6.03 20.32
CA ARG A 29 17.14 5.29 19.13
C ARG A 29 16.08 5.07 18.05
N PHE A 30 14.84 5.47 18.28
CA PHE A 30 13.74 5.28 17.34
C PHE A 30 13.27 6.58 16.71
N VAL A 31 12.74 6.48 15.48
CA VAL A 31 11.97 7.53 14.81
C VAL A 31 10.48 7.26 15.07
N ASN A 32 9.69 8.31 15.27
CA ASN A 32 8.22 8.16 15.34
C ASN A 32 7.67 7.59 14.04
N ARG A 33 6.84 6.59 14.16
CA ARG A 33 6.28 5.83 13.02
C ARG A 33 5.42 6.68 12.09
N GLU A 34 4.57 7.55 12.65
CA GLU A 34 3.61 8.32 11.86
C GLU A 34 4.31 9.45 11.10
N LEU A 35 5.28 10.10 11.72
CA LEU A 35 6.15 11.07 11.05
C LEU A 35 6.99 10.41 9.96
N GLY A 36 7.54 9.23 10.22
CA GLY A 36 8.26 8.44 9.21
C GLY A 36 7.39 8.11 7.99
N TRP A 37 6.09 7.86 8.20
CA TRP A 37 5.16 7.64 7.09
C TRP A 37 4.90 8.92 6.29
N LEU A 38 4.78 10.07 6.94
CA LEU A 38 4.61 11.36 6.26
C LEU A 38 5.84 11.72 5.44
N GLU A 39 7.05 11.37 5.92
CA GLU A 39 8.29 11.52 5.13
C GLU A 39 8.32 10.59 3.90
N PHE A 40 7.72 9.39 3.98
CA PHE A 40 7.51 8.58 2.79
C PHE A 40 6.57 9.27 1.79
N ASN A 41 5.44 9.80 2.23
CA ASN A 41 4.53 10.51 1.33
C ASN A 41 5.14 11.80 0.76
N ALA A 42 6.06 12.44 1.50
CA ALA A 42 6.85 13.57 0.99
C ALA A 42 7.75 13.16 -0.19
N ARG A 43 8.42 11.98 -0.10
CA ARG A 43 9.24 11.45 -1.21
C ARG A 43 8.40 11.08 -2.44
N VAL A 44 7.15 10.62 -2.24
CA VAL A 44 6.21 10.39 -3.34
C VAL A 44 5.82 11.72 -3.99
N LEU A 45 5.64 12.79 -3.20
CA LEU A 45 5.38 14.14 -3.71
C LEU A 45 6.57 14.70 -4.51
N ASP A 46 7.80 14.36 -4.13
CA ASP A 46 9.00 14.78 -4.86
C ASP A 46 9.01 14.24 -6.31
N GLN A 47 8.42 13.06 -6.56
CA GLN A 47 8.24 12.55 -7.94
C GLN A 47 7.25 13.42 -8.76
N ALA A 48 6.26 14.04 -8.11
CA ALA A 48 5.36 14.96 -8.78
C ALA A 48 6.05 16.29 -9.11
N THR A 49 7.08 16.67 -8.36
CA THR A 49 7.82 17.93 -8.55
C THR A 49 9.08 17.80 -9.40
N ASP A 50 9.44 16.58 -9.81
CA ASP A 50 10.63 16.27 -10.59
C ASP A 50 10.38 16.58 -12.08
N PRO A 51 11.11 17.53 -12.71
CA PRO A 51 10.93 17.89 -14.11
C PRO A 51 11.33 16.76 -15.08
N ASP A 52 12.17 15.79 -14.65
CA ASP A 52 12.56 14.64 -15.45
C ASP A 52 11.47 13.57 -15.55
N VAL A 53 10.43 13.68 -14.71
CA VAL A 53 9.25 12.81 -14.78
C VAL A 53 8.24 13.39 -15.78
N PRO A 54 7.70 12.60 -16.74
CA PRO A 54 6.73 13.08 -17.71
C PRO A 54 5.49 13.73 -17.05
N LEU A 55 4.96 14.80 -17.67
CA LEU A 55 3.97 15.68 -17.06
C LEU A 55 2.71 14.94 -16.53
N LEU A 56 2.16 14.00 -17.28
CA LEU A 56 0.98 13.25 -16.83
C LEU A 56 1.32 12.17 -15.77
N GLU A 57 2.56 11.74 -15.67
CA GLU A 57 3.03 10.91 -14.55
C GLU A 57 3.20 11.77 -13.29
N ARG A 58 3.72 13.00 -13.40
CA ARG A 58 3.74 13.99 -12.30
C ARG A 58 2.35 14.25 -11.76
N ALA A 59 1.35 14.43 -12.64
CA ALA A 59 -0.05 14.55 -12.25
C ALA A 59 -0.54 13.31 -11.50
N LYS A 60 -0.17 12.10 -11.95
CA LYS A 60 -0.50 10.84 -11.28
C LYS A 60 0.16 10.74 -9.90
N PHE A 61 1.45 11.10 -9.75
CA PHE A 61 2.11 11.11 -8.46
C PHE A 61 1.46 12.10 -7.48
N LEU A 62 1.03 13.25 -7.97
CA LEU A 62 0.29 14.21 -7.14
C LEU A 62 -1.06 13.62 -6.66
N ALA A 63 -1.78 12.91 -7.52
CA ALA A 63 -2.98 12.17 -7.13
C ALA A 63 -2.70 11.07 -6.09
N ILE A 64 -1.60 10.33 -6.26
CA ILE A 64 -1.16 9.29 -5.30
C ILE A 64 -0.90 9.90 -3.93
N THR A 65 -0.22 11.06 -3.86
CA THR A 65 0.06 11.71 -2.57
C THR A 65 -1.19 12.16 -1.85
N GLY A 66 -2.21 12.64 -2.59
CA GLY A 66 -3.53 12.98 -2.05
C GLY A 66 -4.25 11.76 -1.49
N SER A 67 -4.35 10.70 -2.29
CA SER A 67 -4.98 9.43 -1.89
C SER A 67 -4.29 8.79 -0.67
N ASN A 68 -2.96 8.79 -0.65
CA ASN A 68 -2.16 8.31 0.48
C ASN A 68 -2.47 9.08 1.75
N LEU A 69 -2.57 10.42 1.65
CA LEU A 69 -2.86 11.27 2.80
C LEU A 69 -4.28 11.06 3.30
N ASP A 70 -5.26 10.84 2.42
CA ASP A 70 -6.63 10.49 2.80
C ASP A 70 -6.67 9.21 3.64
N GLU A 71 -6.00 8.14 3.18
CA GLU A 71 -5.91 6.89 3.95
C GLU A 71 -5.20 7.10 5.29
N PHE A 72 -4.12 7.86 5.30
CA PHE A 72 -3.38 8.17 6.53
C PHE A 72 -4.25 8.90 7.55
N VAL A 73 -4.98 9.92 7.12
CA VAL A 73 -5.87 10.68 8.00
C VAL A 73 -7.01 9.80 8.52
N MET A 74 -7.69 9.07 7.65
CA MET A 74 -8.78 8.17 8.06
C MET A 74 -8.35 7.17 9.13
N VAL A 75 -7.14 6.63 9.01
CA VAL A 75 -6.70 5.49 9.83
C VAL A 75 -5.79 5.93 10.96
N ARG A 76 -4.74 6.72 10.65
CA ARG A 76 -3.70 7.01 11.62
C ARG A 76 -4.03 8.22 12.49
N VAL A 77 -4.48 9.31 11.86
CA VAL A 77 -4.98 10.48 12.60
C VAL A 77 -6.24 10.11 13.36
N GLY A 78 -7.17 9.36 12.74
CA GLY A 78 -8.36 8.85 13.41
C GLY A 78 -8.05 8.03 14.65
N GLY A 79 -7.11 7.10 14.58
CA GLY A 79 -6.67 6.30 15.73
C GLY A 79 -5.98 7.13 16.83
N LEU A 80 -5.14 8.13 16.46
CA LEU A 80 -4.53 9.03 17.44
C LEU A 80 -5.57 9.93 18.12
N LYS A 81 -6.59 10.41 17.40
CA LYS A 81 -7.69 11.19 17.99
C LYS A 81 -8.48 10.38 19.01
N LEU A 82 -8.85 9.14 18.68
CA LEU A 82 -9.52 8.23 19.63
C LEU A 82 -8.69 8.01 20.90
N GLN A 83 -7.37 7.85 20.78
CA GLN A 83 -6.49 7.72 21.94
C GLN A 83 -6.41 9.03 22.75
N TYR A 84 -6.38 10.17 22.07
CA TYR A 84 -6.36 11.49 22.70
C TYR A 84 -7.65 11.75 23.51
N GLU A 85 -8.82 11.46 22.94
CA GLU A 85 -10.12 11.60 23.59
C GLU A 85 -10.28 10.68 24.81
N ARG A 86 -9.66 9.49 24.74
CA ARG A 86 -9.60 8.55 25.87
C ARG A 86 -8.54 8.92 26.91
N ASN A 87 -7.87 10.07 26.79
CA ASN A 87 -6.80 10.51 27.64
C ASN A 87 -5.68 9.47 27.85
N SER A 88 -5.29 8.77 26.77
CA SER A 88 -4.25 7.75 26.82
C SER A 88 -2.90 8.36 27.24
N LEU A 89 -2.28 7.78 28.27
CA LEU A 89 -0.95 8.15 28.78
C LEU A 89 0.18 7.39 28.07
N SER A 90 -0.12 6.58 27.06
CA SER A 90 0.87 5.79 26.34
C SER A 90 1.87 6.68 25.60
N ARG A 91 3.11 6.20 25.54
CA ARG A 91 4.16 6.79 24.70
C ARG A 91 4.51 5.82 23.59
N ASP A 92 4.86 6.36 22.44
CA ASP A 92 5.41 5.54 21.34
C ASP A 92 6.88 5.14 21.63
N PRO A 93 7.48 4.28 20.83
CA PRO A 93 8.89 3.91 20.98
C PRO A 93 9.87 5.08 20.89
N ALA A 94 9.52 6.17 20.20
CA ALA A 94 10.31 7.41 20.15
C ALA A 94 10.15 8.29 21.41
N GLY A 95 9.29 7.89 22.35
CA GLY A 95 9.02 8.59 23.62
C GLY A 95 7.93 9.66 23.57
N MET A 96 7.26 9.88 22.42
CA MET A 96 6.23 10.89 22.27
C MET A 96 4.91 10.45 22.88
N THR A 97 4.24 11.35 23.61
CA THR A 97 2.86 11.19 24.06
C THR A 97 1.88 11.27 22.88
N VAL A 98 0.65 10.79 23.07
CA VAL A 98 -0.41 10.87 22.03
C VAL A 98 -0.66 12.32 21.58
N SER A 99 -0.67 13.27 22.54
CA SER A 99 -0.86 14.70 22.23
C SER A 99 0.30 15.27 21.40
N GLU A 100 1.55 14.96 21.74
CA GLU A 100 2.74 15.37 20.99
C GLU A 100 2.74 14.78 19.59
N GLN A 101 2.39 13.50 19.43
CA GLN A 101 2.27 12.84 18.15
C GLN A 101 1.19 13.51 17.28
N LEU A 102 -0.02 13.72 17.83
CA LEU A 102 -1.14 14.32 17.09
C LEU A 102 -0.80 15.73 16.61
N GLN A 103 -0.19 16.54 17.46
CA GLN A 103 0.23 17.91 17.11
C GLN A 103 1.29 17.89 16.00
N ALA A 104 2.34 17.08 16.14
CA ALA A 104 3.41 17.01 15.16
C ALA A 104 2.91 16.46 13.80
N VAL A 105 2.07 15.43 13.83
CA VAL A 105 1.47 14.81 12.64
C VAL A 105 0.58 15.79 11.88
N LEU A 106 -0.34 16.49 12.57
CA LEU A 106 -1.22 17.48 11.94
C LEU A 106 -0.42 18.64 11.35
N THR A 107 0.59 19.16 12.09
CA THR A 107 1.49 20.20 11.56
C THR A 107 2.16 19.75 10.27
N ARG A 108 2.67 18.51 10.23
CA ARG A 108 3.31 17.97 9.02
C ARG A 108 2.31 17.73 7.88
N CYS A 109 1.07 17.31 8.18
CA CYS A 109 0.00 17.18 7.18
C CYS A 109 -0.33 18.54 6.53
N HIS A 110 -0.47 19.61 7.32
CA HIS A 110 -0.70 20.95 6.77
C HIS A 110 0.42 21.41 5.83
N LEU A 111 1.68 21.16 6.20
CA LEU A 111 2.82 21.49 5.34
C LEU A 111 2.80 20.72 4.01
N LEU A 112 2.46 19.42 4.04
CA LEU A 112 2.37 18.60 2.83
C LEU A 112 1.22 19.05 1.92
N VAL A 113 0.04 19.30 2.47
CA VAL A 113 -1.13 19.81 1.71
C VAL A 113 -0.83 21.17 1.10
N GLY A 114 -0.20 22.06 1.86
CA GLY A 114 0.23 23.36 1.31
C GLY A 114 1.21 23.21 0.16
N ARG A 115 2.19 22.28 0.27
CA ARG A 115 3.15 22.00 -0.80
C ARG A 115 2.47 21.38 -2.04
N GLN A 116 1.50 20.48 -1.85
CA GLN A 116 0.70 19.89 -2.95
C GLN A 116 -0.06 20.98 -3.72
N GLY A 117 -0.78 21.85 -3.01
CA GLY A 117 -1.56 22.94 -3.62
C GLY A 117 -0.69 23.96 -4.34
N ALA A 118 0.42 24.37 -3.73
CA ALA A 118 1.38 25.29 -4.35
C ALA A 118 1.98 24.71 -5.63
N HIS A 119 2.44 23.45 -5.58
CA HIS A 119 3.01 22.79 -6.78
C HIS A 119 1.97 22.64 -7.90
N PHE A 120 0.74 22.22 -7.56
CA PHE A 120 -0.34 22.12 -8.55
C PHE A 120 -0.55 23.46 -9.27
N ARG A 121 -0.76 24.53 -8.52
CA ARG A 121 -1.13 25.83 -9.06
C ARG A 121 0.02 26.56 -9.76
N GLU A 122 1.24 26.47 -9.21
CA GLU A 122 2.38 27.29 -9.67
C GLU A 122 3.19 26.60 -10.76
N GLN A 123 3.10 25.26 -10.89
CA GLN A 123 3.90 24.51 -11.84
C GLN A 123 3.07 23.55 -12.70
N LEU A 124 2.37 22.58 -12.08
CA LEU A 124 1.71 21.52 -12.84
C LEU A 124 0.58 22.03 -13.74
N GLU A 125 -0.32 22.88 -13.22
CA GLU A 125 -1.45 23.40 -13.99
C GLU A 125 -1.00 24.29 -15.15
N PRO A 126 -0.05 25.25 -14.98
CA PRO A 126 0.50 26.00 -16.10
C PRO A 126 1.13 25.13 -17.20
N GLU A 127 1.94 24.12 -16.81
CA GLU A 127 2.54 23.21 -17.77
C GLU A 127 1.49 22.33 -18.50
N LEU A 128 0.40 21.92 -17.82
CA LEU A 128 -0.73 21.24 -18.47
C LEU A 128 -1.38 22.15 -19.52
N VAL A 129 -1.59 23.41 -19.21
CA VAL A 129 -2.15 24.42 -20.15
C VAL A 129 -1.24 24.58 -21.36
N GLU A 130 0.07 24.72 -21.17
CA GLU A 130 1.04 24.83 -22.27
C GLU A 130 1.04 23.60 -23.19
N ASN A 131 0.65 22.43 -22.64
CA ASN A 131 0.54 21.17 -23.40
C ASN A 131 -0.89 20.87 -23.88
N GLY A 132 -1.79 21.86 -23.89
CA GLY A 132 -3.14 21.74 -24.46
C GLY A 132 -4.14 21.00 -23.54
N ILE A 133 -3.92 21.00 -22.22
CA ILE A 133 -4.86 20.44 -21.22
C ILE A 133 -5.32 21.56 -20.31
N HIS A 134 -6.56 22.02 -20.50
CA HIS A 134 -7.08 23.25 -19.90
C HIS A 134 -8.18 22.96 -18.88
N ARG A 135 -7.97 23.34 -17.62
CA ARG A 135 -9.07 23.49 -16.66
C ARG A 135 -9.73 24.85 -16.85
N VAL A 136 -10.99 24.85 -17.20
CA VAL A 136 -11.74 26.07 -17.48
C VAL A 136 -12.16 26.75 -16.18
N ASP A 137 -11.79 28.02 -16.00
CA ASP A 137 -12.36 28.93 -15.01
C ASP A 137 -13.59 29.61 -15.61
N LEU A 138 -14.79 29.19 -15.13
CA LEU A 138 -16.06 29.70 -15.64
C LEU A 138 -16.28 31.23 -15.38
N SER A 139 -15.53 31.81 -14.46
CA SER A 139 -15.56 33.23 -14.17
C SER A 139 -14.82 34.07 -15.22
N ASN A 140 -13.79 33.45 -15.87
CA ASN A 140 -12.90 34.10 -16.81
C ASN A 140 -12.89 33.49 -18.22
N CYS A 141 -13.85 32.60 -18.55
CA CYS A 141 -13.93 31.95 -19.86
C CYS A 141 -14.73 32.79 -20.88
N SER A 142 -14.68 32.37 -22.16
CA SER A 142 -15.51 32.97 -23.22
C SER A 142 -16.99 32.73 -22.95
N GLU A 143 -17.85 33.59 -23.49
CA GLU A 143 -19.29 33.43 -23.36
C GLU A 143 -19.79 32.14 -24.03
N SER A 144 -19.20 31.70 -25.14
CA SER A 144 -19.51 30.41 -25.77
C SER A 144 -19.19 29.25 -24.87
N THR A 145 -18.02 29.22 -24.24
CA THR A 145 -17.60 28.20 -23.30
C THR A 145 -18.52 28.12 -22.07
N ARG A 146 -18.94 29.31 -21.56
CA ARG A 146 -19.88 29.37 -20.44
C ARG A 146 -21.26 28.86 -20.83
N GLN A 147 -21.73 29.14 -22.03
CA GLN A 147 -22.99 28.56 -22.54
C GLN A 147 -22.93 27.06 -22.74
N ASP A 148 -21.80 26.52 -23.20
CA ASP A 148 -21.59 25.08 -23.32
C ASP A 148 -21.60 24.40 -21.94
N ALA A 149 -20.91 24.99 -20.97
CA ALA A 149 -20.91 24.53 -19.59
C ALA A 149 -22.32 24.59 -18.97
N HIS A 150 -23.05 25.66 -19.23
CA HIS A 150 -24.43 25.81 -18.76
C HIS A 150 -25.37 24.79 -19.38
N ARG A 151 -25.26 24.50 -20.69
CA ARG A 151 -26.05 23.44 -21.34
C ARG A 151 -25.80 22.09 -20.69
N THR A 152 -24.55 21.74 -20.45
CA THR A 152 -24.18 20.49 -19.76
C THR A 152 -24.70 20.48 -18.32
N PHE A 153 -24.60 21.60 -17.61
CA PHE A 153 -25.13 21.71 -16.26
C PHE A 153 -26.65 21.45 -16.21
N VAL A 154 -27.40 22.10 -17.07
CA VAL A 154 -28.89 21.97 -17.10
C VAL A 154 -29.33 20.59 -17.56
N ALA A 155 -28.65 20.00 -18.55
CA ALA A 155 -29.02 18.71 -19.11
C ALA A 155 -28.62 17.53 -18.23
N ASP A 156 -27.41 17.53 -17.68
CA ASP A 156 -26.79 16.34 -17.12
C ASP A 156 -26.55 16.44 -15.59
N VAL A 157 -26.46 17.63 -15.00
CA VAL A 157 -26.09 17.82 -13.59
C VAL A 157 -27.27 18.26 -12.73
N LEU A 158 -27.96 19.32 -13.11
CA LEU A 158 -29.09 19.88 -12.35
C LEU A 158 -30.20 18.86 -12.03
N PRO A 159 -30.60 17.96 -12.94
CA PRO A 159 -31.64 16.97 -12.65
C PRO A 159 -31.22 15.85 -11.68
N VAL A 160 -29.89 15.66 -11.48
CA VAL A 160 -29.31 14.57 -10.67
C VAL A 160 -29.10 15.00 -9.22
N LEU A 161 -28.77 16.27 -8.99
CA LEU A 161 -28.40 16.79 -7.69
C LEU A 161 -29.61 17.36 -6.93
N THR A 162 -29.67 17.14 -5.62
CA THR A 162 -30.72 17.65 -4.76
C THR A 162 -30.13 18.43 -3.59
N PRO A 163 -30.38 19.73 -3.46
CA PRO A 163 -29.99 20.51 -2.31
C PRO A 163 -30.74 20.09 -1.03
N HIS A 164 -30.03 20.05 0.08
CA HIS A 164 -30.57 19.81 1.41
C HIS A 164 -30.45 21.08 2.24
N ALA A 165 -31.57 21.73 2.56
CA ALA A 165 -31.57 22.88 3.46
C ALA A 165 -31.16 22.43 4.89
N VAL A 166 -30.33 23.22 5.54
CA VAL A 166 -29.93 22.99 6.93
C VAL A 166 -30.83 23.79 7.85
N PHE A 167 -31.54 23.09 8.73
CA PHE A 167 -32.44 23.68 9.70
C PHE A 167 -31.87 23.60 11.10
N HIS A 168 -32.04 24.62 11.91
CA HIS A 168 -31.51 24.67 13.27
C HIS A 168 -32.16 23.64 14.20
N ASP A 169 -33.40 23.24 13.92
CA ASP A 169 -34.21 22.30 14.71
C ASP A 169 -34.14 20.85 14.21
N ARG A 170 -33.35 20.57 13.20
CA ARG A 170 -33.21 19.23 12.61
C ARG A 170 -31.77 18.77 12.62
N PRO A 171 -31.54 17.45 12.73
CA PRO A 171 -30.19 16.91 12.58
C PRO A 171 -29.58 17.31 11.25
N PHE A 172 -28.28 17.65 11.27
CA PHE A 172 -27.52 17.91 10.05
C PHE A 172 -27.52 16.67 9.15
N PRO A 173 -27.65 16.83 7.81
CA PRO A 173 -27.66 15.68 6.91
C PRO A 173 -26.38 14.86 7.03
N MET A 174 -26.51 13.53 7.02
CA MET A 174 -25.35 12.65 7.07
C MET A 174 -24.57 12.77 5.77
N LEU A 175 -23.33 13.23 5.86
CA LEU A 175 -22.42 13.37 4.72
C LEU A 175 -21.51 12.16 4.61
N GLN A 176 -21.30 11.71 3.37
CA GLN A 176 -20.37 10.64 3.07
C GLN A 176 -18.92 11.15 3.14
N GLY A 177 -18.06 10.44 3.86
CA GLY A 177 -16.63 10.76 3.90
C GLY A 177 -15.95 10.63 2.53
N LEU A 178 -14.97 11.48 2.27
CA LEU A 178 -14.20 11.57 1.01
C LEU A 178 -15.05 11.88 -0.23
N SER A 179 -16.29 12.30 -0.06
CA SER A 179 -17.13 12.82 -1.16
C SER A 179 -17.07 14.34 -1.17
N MET A 180 -17.18 14.90 -2.38
CA MET A 180 -17.29 16.34 -2.54
C MET A 180 -18.70 16.81 -2.22
N HIS A 181 -18.80 17.94 -1.55
CA HIS A 181 -20.03 18.63 -1.22
C HIS A 181 -19.87 20.10 -1.53
N LEU A 182 -20.99 20.75 -1.81
CA LEU A 182 -21.03 22.20 -1.89
C LEU A 182 -21.88 22.72 -0.73
N CYS A 183 -21.35 23.63 0.06
CA CYS A 183 -22.10 24.39 1.03
C CYS A 183 -22.49 25.74 0.44
N VAL A 184 -23.78 26.04 0.44
CA VAL A 184 -24.34 27.26 -0.13
C VAL A 184 -24.94 28.11 0.98
N ARG A 185 -24.49 29.34 1.08
CA ARG A 185 -25.05 30.35 1.99
C ARG A 185 -26.05 31.21 1.24
N LEU A 186 -27.27 31.27 1.76
CA LEU A 186 -28.39 31.98 1.18
C LEU A 186 -28.70 33.26 1.97
N ASP A 187 -29.35 34.22 1.31
CA ASP A 187 -29.93 35.34 2.03
C ASP A 187 -31.04 34.87 2.97
N GLY A 188 -31.17 35.43 4.14
CA GLY A 188 -32.09 34.98 5.17
C GLY A 188 -33.58 35.33 4.88
N GLN A 189 -34.01 35.42 3.61
CA GLN A 189 -35.38 35.85 3.26
C GLN A 189 -36.28 34.67 2.89
N ASP A 190 -37.56 34.71 3.30
CA ASP A 190 -38.58 33.79 2.83
C ASP A 190 -38.98 34.10 1.40
N PRO A 191 -38.91 33.15 0.46
CA PRO A 191 -39.26 33.42 -0.96
C PRO A 191 -40.70 33.88 -1.17
N GLY A 192 -41.63 33.49 -0.28
CA GLY A 192 -43.07 33.83 -0.39
C GLY A 192 -43.46 35.13 0.31
N LEU A 193 -42.72 35.55 1.33
CA LEU A 193 -43.09 36.66 2.19
C LEU A 193 -42.13 37.87 2.10
N GLY A 194 -40.93 37.68 1.50
CA GLY A 194 -39.87 38.72 1.42
C GLY A 194 -39.37 39.17 2.81
N LYS A 195 -39.60 38.37 3.86
CA LYS A 195 -39.22 38.68 5.23
C LYS A 195 -38.19 37.64 5.71
N PRO A 196 -37.32 38.01 6.67
CA PRO A 196 -36.40 37.07 7.27
C PRO A 196 -37.21 35.91 7.90
N VAL A 197 -36.77 34.67 7.61
CA VAL A 197 -37.26 33.47 8.34
C VAL A 197 -36.50 33.41 9.66
N VAL A 198 -37.19 33.65 10.76
CA VAL A 198 -36.61 33.69 12.08
C VAL A 198 -37.12 32.55 12.96
N GLY A 199 -36.32 32.14 13.93
CA GLY A 199 -36.64 31.11 14.90
C GLY A 199 -37.77 31.49 15.89
N PRO A 200 -38.10 30.60 16.81
CA PRO A 200 -39.10 30.87 17.86
C PRO A 200 -38.79 32.06 18.75
N ASP A 201 -37.48 32.48 18.79
CA ASP A 201 -37.00 33.68 19.48
C ASP A 201 -37.29 34.97 18.72
N GLY A 202 -37.72 34.91 17.47
CA GLY A 202 -38.02 36.06 16.64
C GLY A 202 -36.78 36.81 16.10
N GLU A 203 -35.58 36.38 16.44
CA GLU A 203 -34.32 37.06 16.10
C GLU A 203 -33.35 36.20 15.29
N THR A 204 -33.29 34.89 15.56
CA THR A 204 -32.33 33.99 14.90
C THR A 204 -32.88 33.49 13.56
N PRO A 205 -32.21 33.70 12.43
CA PRO A 205 -32.63 33.13 11.14
C PRO A 205 -32.62 31.62 11.17
N LEU A 206 -33.75 31.00 10.76
CA LEU A 206 -33.96 29.54 10.87
C LEU A 206 -33.08 28.72 9.93
N TRP A 207 -32.58 29.28 8.84
CA TRP A 207 -31.67 28.61 7.92
C TRP A 207 -31.04 29.61 6.93
N HIS A 208 -29.72 29.53 6.89
CA HIS A 208 -28.90 30.32 5.96
C HIS A 208 -28.09 29.42 5.04
N PHE A 209 -28.04 28.12 5.30
CA PHE A 209 -27.18 27.19 4.59
C PHE A 209 -27.96 26.06 3.96
N ALA A 210 -27.45 25.62 2.81
CA ALA A 210 -27.88 24.38 2.15
C ALA A 210 -26.66 23.58 1.73
N ILE A 211 -26.76 22.26 1.74
CA ILE A 211 -25.72 21.34 1.29
C ILE A 211 -26.16 20.69 -0.01
N ILE A 212 -25.32 20.73 -1.03
CA ILE A 212 -25.49 19.95 -2.26
C ILE A 212 -24.45 18.83 -2.26
N PRO A 213 -24.84 17.57 -1.97
CA PRO A 213 -23.94 16.43 -2.13
C PRO A 213 -23.68 16.17 -3.61
N LEU A 214 -22.42 16.20 -4.05
CA LEU A 214 -22.07 15.94 -5.45
C LEU A 214 -22.00 14.43 -5.74
N GLY A 215 -21.80 13.61 -4.71
CA GLY A 215 -21.83 12.15 -4.79
C GLY A 215 -20.77 11.57 -5.71
N ARG A 216 -21.06 10.37 -6.26
CA ARG A 216 -20.19 9.64 -7.20
C ARG A 216 -20.94 9.23 -8.48
N ALA A 217 -22.19 9.61 -8.62
CA ALA A 217 -23.01 9.26 -9.80
C ALA A 217 -22.59 10.04 -11.04
N LEU A 218 -22.09 11.26 -10.85
CA LEU A 218 -21.59 12.11 -11.92
C LEU A 218 -20.05 12.03 -12.00
N PRO A 219 -19.46 12.11 -13.22
CA PRO A 219 -18.03 12.21 -13.38
C PRO A 219 -17.55 13.55 -12.81
N ARG A 220 -16.40 13.53 -12.12
CA ARG A 220 -15.83 14.77 -11.55
C ARG A 220 -15.19 15.66 -12.60
N ILE A 221 -14.62 15.07 -13.67
CA ILE A 221 -14.11 15.78 -14.83
C ILE A 221 -15.23 15.87 -15.86
N ILE A 222 -15.70 17.07 -16.16
CA ILE A 222 -16.68 17.33 -17.19
C ILE A 222 -15.95 17.95 -18.37
N GLN A 223 -15.87 17.18 -19.47
CA GLN A 223 -15.22 17.66 -20.68
C GLN A 223 -16.10 18.72 -21.36
N LEU A 224 -15.47 19.80 -21.80
CA LEU A 224 -16.10 20.87 -22.56
C LEU A 224 -15.58 20.88 -24.00
N PRO A 225 -16.38 21.35 -24.99
CA PRO A 225 -15.90 21.58 -26.34
C PRO A 225 -14.68 22.50 -26.35
N SER A 226 -13.68 22.17 -27.17
CA SER A 226 -12.47 22.96 -27.35
C SER A 226 -11.97 22.81 -28.78
N ASP A 227 -11.54 23.90 -29.37
CA ASP A 227 -10.93 23.92 -30.71
C ASP A 227 -9.47 23.47 -30.67
N ASP A 228 -8.84 23.54 -29.51
CA ASP A 228 -7.44 23.16 -29.28
C ASP A 228 -7.29 22.38 -27.97
N GLY A 229 -6.86 21.11 -28.09
CA GLY A 229 -6.54 20.25 -26.96
C GLY A 229 -7.75 19.68 -26.18
N TYR A 230 -7.58 19.55 -24.87
CA TYR A 230 -8.55 18.96 -23.95
C TYR A 230 -8.97 20.00 -22.90
N ALA A 231 -10.19 20.49 -23.01
CA ALA A 231 -10.77 21.42 -22.04
C ALA A 231 -11.74 20.69 -21.10
N TYR A 232 -11.68 21.04 -19.81
CA TYR A 232 -12.55 20.45 -18.79
C TYR A 232 -12.86 21.44 -17.67
N VAL A 233 -13.98 21.17 -16.97
CA VAL A 233 -14.32 21.83 -15.71
C VAL A 233 -14.53 20.75 -14.64
N LEU A 234 -14.21 21.07 -13.39
CA LEU A 234 -14.52 20.17 -12.28
C LEU A 234 -16.01 20.32 -11.90
N LEU A 235 -16.64 19.21 -11.52
CA LEU A 235 -18.05 19.16 -11.14
C LEU A 235 -18.38 20.18 -10.05
N GLU A 236 -17.52 20.28 -9.03
CA GLU A 236 -17.67 21.23 -7.92
C GLU A 236 -17.63 22.69 -8.40
N ASP A 237 -16.75 23.04 -9.35
CA ASP A 237 -16.62 24.37 -9.89
C ASP A 237 -17.85 24.72 -10.77
N LEU A 238 -18.32 23.75 -11.56
CA LEU A 238 -19.53 23.88 -12.38
C LEU A 238 -20.77 24.13 -11.53
N VAL A 239 -20.96 23.30 -10.50
CA VAL A 239 -22.12 23.42 -9.59
C VAL A 239 -22.04 24.69 -8.75
N ALA A 240 -20.86 25.12 -8.30
CA ALA A 240 -20.68 26.34 -7.56
C ALA A 240 -21.02 27.58 -8.42
N HIS A 241 -20.60 27.58 -9.70
CA HIS A 241 -20.86 28.69 -10.61
C HIS A 241 -22.37 28.87 -10.91
N PHE A 242 -23.11 27.78 -11.10
CA PHE A 242 -24.54 27.81 -11.40
C PHE A 242 -25.43 27.49 -10.17
N ALA A 243 -24.89 27.60 -8.96
CA ALA A 243 -25.60 27.23 -7.72
C ALA A 243 -26.95 27.96 -7.56
N ALA A 244 -27.07 29.20 -8.07
CA ALA A 244 -28.29 29.98 -8.00
C ALA A 244 -29.52 29.30 -8.65
N GLU A 245 -29.30 28.42 -9.63
CA GLU A 245 -30.41 27.74 -10.32
C GLU A 245 -31.12 26.70 -9.45
N PHE A 246 -30.47 26.21 -8.41
CA PHE A 246 -31.10 25.35 -7.41
C PHE A 246 -32.01 26.09 -6.42
N PHE A 247 -31.87 27.43 -6.30
CA PHE A 247 -32.48 28.24 -5.25
C PHE A 247 -33.34 29.37 -5.81
N GLN A 248 -34.28 29.01 -6.66
CA GLN A 248 -35.20 30.01 -7.28
C GLN A 248 -35.90 30.88 -6.21
N GLY A 249 -35.84 32.20 -6.40
CA GLY A 249 -36.44 33.14 -5.45
C GLY A 249 -35.54 33.47 -4.24
N ARG A 250 -34.36 32.92 -4.15
CA ARG A 250 -33.35 33.18 -3.10
C ARG A 250 -32.06 33.69 -3.74
N ARG A 251 -31.33 34.54 -3.02
CA ARG A 251 -30.02 34.99 -3.45
C ARG A 251 -28.94 34.12 -2.81
N VAL A 252 -28.11 33.48 -3.63
CA VAL A 252 -26.90 32.81 -3.21
C VAL A 252 -25.86 33.90 -2.87
N LEU A 253 -25.37 33.89 -1.64
CA LEU A 253 -24.34 34.77 -1.14
C LEU A 253 -22.94 34.19 -1.29
N GLU A 254 -22.85 32.88 -1.13
CA GLU A 254 -21.60 32.14 -1.22
C GLU A 254 -21.89 30.69 -1.56
N ALA A 255 -21.05 30.06 -2.37
CA ALA A 255 -21.10 28.64 -2.70
C ALA A 255 -19.68 28.07 -2.62
N THR A 256 -19.42 27.25 -1.59
CA THR A 256 -18.07 26.81 -1.26
C THR A 256 -17.97 25.29 -1.31
N PRO A 257 -17.09 24.72 -2.15
CA PRO A 257 -16.76 23.32 -2.10
C PRO A 257 -16.10 22.94 -0.78
N PHE A 258 -16.49 21.79 -0.24
CA PHE A 258 -15.87 21.21 0.94
C PHE A 258 -15.89 19.69 0.90
N ARG A 259 -15.01 19.10 1.69
CA ARG A 259 -14.88 17.65 1.84
C ARG A 259 -14.60 17.29 3.29
N ILE A 260 -15.15 16.17 3.76
CA ILE A 260 -14.86 15.64 5.09
C ILE A 260 -14.16 14.29 5.00
N THR A 261 -13.30 14.03 5.97
CA THR A 261 -12.74 12.69 6.19
C THR A 261 -13.24 12.15 7.52
N ARG A 262 -13.81 10.93 7.52
CA ARG A 262 -14.29 10.26 8.72
C ARG A 262 -13.28 9.25 9.22
N ASN A 263 -13.33 8.96 10.52
CA ASN A 263 -12.50 7.93 11.12
C ASN A 263 -12.85 6.54 10.57
N ALA A 264 -11.87 5.84 10.01
CA ALA A 264 -12.02 4.47 9.53
C ALA A 264 -11.30 3.44 10.42
N ASP A 265 -10.73 3.88 11.55
CA ASP A 265 -10.02 2.99 12.49
C ASP A 265 -11.00 2.34 13.49
N ILE A 266 -12.13 1.84 12.96
CA ILE A 266 -13.11 1.06 13.71
C ILE A 266 -12.77 -0.41 13.47
N GLU A 267 -12.43 -1.12 14.55
CA GLU A 267 -12.14 -2.55 14.51
C GLU A 267 -13.39 -3.37 14.85
N LEU A 268 -13.51 -4.52 14.21
CA LEU A 268 -14.54 -5.52 14.50
C LEU A 268 -14.37 -6.02 15.94
N ARG A 269 -15.45 -6.02 16.71
CA ARG A 269 -15.50 -6.71 18.01
C ARG A 269 -15.87 -8.17 17.75
N GLU A 270 -14.87 -9.01 17.60
CA GLU A 270 -15.07 -10.43 17.28
C GLU A 270 -15.71 -11.25 18.43
N ASP A 271 -15.69 -10.71 19.66
CA ASP A 271 -16.21 -11.41 20.84
C ASP A 271 -17.75 -11.50 20.86
N GLY A 272 -18.45 -10.72 20.04
CA GLY A 272 -19.93 -10.66 19.97
C GLY A 272 -20.52 -11.08 18.63
N ALA A 273 -19.73 -11.20 17.56
CA ALA A 273 -20.23 -11.54 16.25
C ALA A 273 -20.34 -13.07 16.10
N GLY A 274 -21.54 -13.57 15.86
CA GLY A 274 -21.79 -14.99 15.58
C GLY A 274 -21.17 -15.40 14.23
N ASP A 275 -21.14 -14.49 13.26
CA ASP A 275 -20.56 -14.64 11.92
C ASP A 275 -19.63 -13.46 11.60
N LEU A 276 -18.44 -13.75 11.11
CA LEU A 276 -17.45 -12.75 10.71
C LEU A 276 -17.95 -11.86 9.55
N LEU A 277 -18.78 -12.42 8.67
CA LEU A 277 -19.36 -11.72 7.52
C LEU A 277 -20.37 -10.67 7.99
N GLU A 278 -21.31 -11.03 8.88
CA GLU A 278 -22.29 -10.12 9.46
C GLU A 278 -21.59 -9.00 10.25
N GLY A 279 -20.59 -9.34 11.06
CA GLY A 279 -19.82 -8.35 11.80
C GLY A 279 -19.03 -7.38 10.91
N MET A 280 -18.61 -7.80 9.72
CA MET A 280 -17.97 -6.88 8.75
C MET A 280 -18.97 -5.92 8.10
N GLU A 281 -20.20 -6.35 7.85
CA GLU A 281 -21.27 -5.47 7.36
C GLU A 281 -21.61 -4.39 8.41
N GLU A 282 -21.66 -4.74 9.70
CA GLU A 282 -21.83 -3.78 10.81
C GLU A 282 -20.67 -2.76 10.90
N VAL A 283 -19.42 -3.19 10.71
CA VAL A 283 -18.26 -2.28 10.70
C VAL A 283 -18.35 -1.30 9.52
N LEU A 284 -18.78 -1.76 8.35
CA LEU A 284 -18.95 -0.89 7.18
C LEU A 284 -20.03 0.19 7.42
N GLU A 285 -21.12 -0.17 8.08
CA GLU A 285 -22.16 0.81 8.46
C GLU A 285 -21.67 1.75 9.56
N GLY A 286 -21.00 1.24 10.59
CA GLY A 286 -20.41 2.06 11.67
C GLY A 286 -19.42 3.10 11.18
N ARG A 287 -18.63 2.81 10.13
CA ARG A 287 -17.70 3.77 9.52
C ARG A 287 -18.41 4.93 8.83
N ARG A 288 -19.61 4.74 8.32
CA ARG A 288 -20.42 5.81 7.71
C ARG A 288 -20.85 6.86 8.75
N GLN A 289 -21.01 6.45 10.00
CA GLN A 289 -21.49 7.28 11.11
C GLN A 289 -20.38 7.78 12.02
N SER A 290 -19.14 7.43 11.73
CA SER A 290 -17.99 7.79 12.58
C SER A 290 -17.68 9.27 12.57
N ASP A 291 -16.89 9.73 13.57
CA ASP A 291 -16.51 11.11 13.76
C ASP A 291 -15.71 11.67 12.59
N VAL A 292 -15.92 12.96 12.31
CA VAL A 292 -15.12 13.69 11.32
C VAL A 292 -13.76 13.99 11.92
N VAL A 293 -12.71 13.59 11.20
CA VAL A 293 -11.31 13.77 11.63
C VAL A 293 -10.57 14.85 10.86
N ARG A 294 -11.11 15.25 9.69
CA ARG A 294 -10.59 16.35 8.88
C ARG A 294 -11.72 17.01 8.10
N LEU A 295 -11.70 18.34 8.06
CA LEU A 295 -12.51 19.19 7.19
C LEU A 295 -11.58 19.88 6.19
N GLU A 296 -11.88 19.79 4.90
CA GLU A 296 -11.18 20.46 3.81
C GLU A 296 -12.12 21.49 3.17
N LEU A 297 -11.66 22.73 3.06
CA LEU A 297 -12.41 23.88 2.52
C LEU A 297 -11.61 24.56 1.44
N ALA A 298 -12.28 25.10 0.42
CA ALA A 298 -11.63 26.05 -0.47
C ALA A 298 -11.04 27.23 0.33
N ALA A 299 -9.83 27.68 -0.02
CA ALA A 299 -9.16 28.79 0.67
C ALA A 299 -9.97 30.10 0.59
N THR A 300 -10.84 30.22 -0.42
CA THR A 300 -11.75 31.34 -0.63
C THR A 300 -12.98 31.35 0.28
N ALA A 301 -13.20 30.30 1.07
CA ALA A 301 -14.32 30.21 2.00
C ALA A 301 -14.35 31.39 2.97
N GLY A 302 -15.49 32.04 3.11
CA GLY A 302 -15.72 33.13 4.07
C GLY A 302 -15.66 32.65 5.53
N ASP A 303 -15.47 33.59 6.44
CA ASP A 303 -15.35 33.26 7.87
C ASP A 303 -16.63 32.65 8.44
N GLU A 304 -17.81 33.14 8.02
CA GLU A 304 -19.11 32.64 8.44
C GLU A 304 -19.34 31.20 7.96
N MET A 305 -18.99 30.91 6.69
CA MET A 305 -19.03 29.57 6.12
C MET A 305 -18.08 28.61 6.87
N THR A 306 -16.86 29.07 7.13
CA THR A 306 -15.85 28.30 7.86
C THR A 306 -16.30 27.98 9.29
N ALA A 307 -16.82 28.99 10.00
CA ALA A 307 -17.32 28.82 11.37
C ALA A 307 -18.50 27.83 11.41
N PHE A 308 -19.47 27.99 10.51
CA PHE A 308 -20.61 27.10 10.40
C PHE A 308 -20.19 25.61 10.17
N LEU A 309 -19.32 25.36 9.18
CA LEU A 309 -18.90 24.00 8.88
C LEU A 309 -18.03 23.40 9.98
N THR A 310 -17.14 24.21 10.60
CA THR A 310 -16.27 23.74 11.70
C THR A 310 -17.09 23.32 12.93
N GLU A 311 -18.07 24.16 13.31
CA GLU A 311 -18.96 23.90 14.44
C GLU A 311 -19.85 22.68 14.16
N THR A 312 -20.50 22.65 13.00
CA THR A 312 -21.41 21.56 12.60
C THR A 312 -20.71 20.21 12.51
N MET A 313 -19.47 20.19 12.00
CA MET A 313 -18.67 18.96 11.89
C MET A 313 -17.99 18.56 13.21
N GLY A 314 -18.03 19.40 14.24
CA GLY A 314 -17.40 19.15 15.54
C GLY A 314 -15.88 19.06 15.48
N VAL A 315 -15.24 19.76 14.51
CA VAL A 315 -13.79 19.73 14.30
C VAL A 315 -13.13 21.01 14.86
N GLN A 316 -11.86 20.87 15.24
CA GLN A 316 -11.05 22.02 15.69
C GLN A 316 -10.36 22.70 14.52
N GLN A 317 -9.86 23.93 14.73
CA GLN A 317 -9.11 24.66 13.70
C GLN A 317 -7.91 23.87 13.17
N ARG A 318 -7.22 23.09 14.03
CA ARG A 318 -6.09 22.25 13.61
C ARG A 318 -6.49 21.09 12.67
N ASP A 319 -7.77 20.73 12.64
CA ASP A 319 -8.34 19.66 11.80
C ASP A 319 -8.94 20.22 10.50
N THR A 320 -8.95 21.55 10.34
CA THR A 320 -9.52 22.27 9.20
C THR A 320 -8.41 22.69 8.25
N PHE A 321 -8.49 22.25 7.01
CA PHE A 321 -7.52 22.49 5.95
C PHE A 321 -8.13 23.44 4.92
N ARG A 322 -7.58 24.64 4.79
CA ARG A 322 -7.95 25.59 3.75
C ARG A 322 -7.02 25.37 2.55
N ILE A 323 -7.60 24.92 1.43
CA ILE A 323 -6.86 24.48 0.25
C ILE A 323 -7.02 25.50 -0.87
N ASP A 324 -5.90 25.97 -1.36
CA ASP A 324 -5.85 26.86 -2.50
C ASP A 324 -5.67 26.02 -3.79
N GLY A 325 -6.77 25.80 -4.48
CA GLY A 325 -6.91 24.91 -5.64
C GLY A 325 -7.95 23.81 -5.43
N PRO A 326 -7.95 22.77 -6.28
CA PRO A 326 -8.87 21.65 -6.14
C PRO A 326 -8.68 20.90 -4.81
N LEU A 327 -9.77 20.66 -4.07
CA LEU A 327 -9.71 20.05 -2.74
C LEU A 327 -9.20 18.60 -2.78
N ASP A 328 -9.59 17.84 -3.78
CA ASP A 328 -9.23 16.45 -3.96
C ASP A 328 -8.46 16.27 -5.27
N LEU A 329 -7.16 16.07 -5.17
CA LEU A 329 -6.28 15.91 -6.31
C LEU A 329 -6.38 14.51 -6.98
N THR A 330 -7.20 13.60 -6.43
CA THR A 330 -7.34 12.25 -7.02
C THR A 330 -8.00 12.25 -8.39
N TYR A 331 -8.69 13.32 -8.79
CA TYR A 331 -9.22 13.48 -10.15
C TYR A 331 -8.11 13.43 -11.22
N LEU A 332 -6.89 13.79 -10.86
CA LEU A 332 -5.72 13.70 -11.75
C LEU A 332 -5.42 12.29 -12.25
N PHE A 333 -5.88 11.23 -11.55
CA PHE A 333 -5.85 9.86 -12.10
C PHE A 333 -6.64 9.76 -13.41
N GLY A 334 -7.83 10.37 -13.46
CA GLY A 334 -8.65 10.44 -14.67
C GLY A 334 -7.96 11.23 -15.77
N LEU A 335 -7.37 12.35 -15.41
CA LEU A 335 -6.64 13.23 -16.34
C LEU A 335 -5.40 12.53 -16.91
N SER A 336 -4.65 11.79 -16.09
CA SER A 336 -3.51 11.00 -16.57
C SER A 336 -3.90 9.90 -17.56
N GLY A 337 -5.18 9.50 -17.58
CA GLY A 337 -5.73 8.46 -18.48
C GLY A 337 -6.17 8.97 -19.86
N ILE A 338 -6.25 10.29 -20.10
CA ILE A 338 -6.77 10.86 -21.36
C ILE A 338 -5.98 10.39 -22.58
N LYS A 339 -6.68 10.25 -23.72
CA LYS A 339 -6.09 9.86 -25.00
C LYS A 339 -5.49 11.06 -25.72
N GLY A 340 -4.54 10.82 -26.62
CA GLY A 340 -3.92 11.86 -27.46
C GLY A 340 -2.63 12.44 -26.88
N PHE A 341 -2.34 12.28 -25.60
CA PHE A 341 -1.21 12.89 -24.89
C PHE A 341 -0.11 11.88 -24.52
N GLY A 342 0.16 10.90 -25.40
CA GLY A 342 1.16 9.86 -25.13
C GLY A 342 2.59 10.35 -24.91
N LYS A 343 2.95 11.52 -25.49
CA LYS A 343 4.26 12.17 -25.28
C LYS A 343 4.49 12.68 -23.87
N LEU A 344 3.41 12.89 -23.12
CA LEU A 344 3.43 13.37 -21.73
C LEU A 344 3.40 12.22 -20.70
N LYS A 345 3.58 10.98 -21.16
CA LYS A 345 3.54 9.76 -20.33
C LYS A 345 4.84 8.98 -20.49
N ASP A 346 5.10 8.13 -19.53
CA ASP A 346 6.20 7.17 -19.61
C ASP A 346 6.14 6.29 -20.86
N VAL A 347 7.30 5.99 -21.43
CA VAL A 347 7.42 4.93 -22.42
C VAL A 347 7.03 3.60 -21.77
N PRO A 348 6.12 2.81 -22.37
CA PRO A 348 5.71 1.55 -21.78
C PRO A 348 6.86 0.56 -21.61
N TRP A 349 6.91 -0.11 -20.47
CA TRP A 349 7.79 -1.24 -20.18
C TRP A 349 6.95 -2.52 -20.07
N PRO A 350 6.65 -3.20 -21.19
CA PRO A 350 5.82 -4.39 -21.16
C PRO A 350 6.55 -5.54 -20.45
N PRO A 351 5.86 -6.25 -19.53
CA PRO A 351 6.45 -7.39 -18.84
C PRO A 351 6.95 -8.45 -19.81
N GLN A 352 8.15 -8.96 -19.60
CA GLN A 352 8.82 -9.95 -20.41
C GLN A 352 8.41 -11.38 -20.03
N GLY A 353 8.59 -12.34 -20.94
CA GLY A 353 8.53 -13.75 -20.58
C GLY A 353 9.70 -14.13 -19.66
N THR A 354 9.57 -15.26 -18.96
CA THR A 354 10.68 -15.83 -18.20
C THR A 354 11.36 -16.89 -19.05
N PRO A 355 12.68 -16.79 -19.31
CA PRO A 355 13.42 -17.80 -20.07
C PRO A 355 13.20 -19.21 -19.49
N GLY A 356 12.92 -20.19 -20.34
CA GLY A 356 12.64 -21.56 -19.93
C GLY A 356 11.16 -21.85 -19.63
N ILE A 357 10.32 -20.86 -19.39
CA ILE A 357 8.87 -21.05 -19.26
C ILE A 357 8.22 -20.89 -20.66
N ASP A 358 8.12 -22.00 -21.39
CA ASP A 358 7.48 -22.01 -22.71
C ASP A 358 5.94 -21.99 -22.55
N PRO A 359 5.23 -21.07 -23.23
CA PRO A 359 3.77 -21.07 -23.26
C PRO A 359 3.13 -22.36 -23.81
N ALA A 360 3.86 -23.12 -24.63
CA ALA A 360 3.39 -24.39 -25.21
C ALA A 360 3.49 -25.58 -24.24
N ASN A 361 4.33 -25.47 -23.21
CA ASN A 361 4.52 -26.54 -22.23
C ASN A 361 3.56 -26.39 -21.05
N SER A 362 3.15 -27.52 -20.46
CA SER A 362 2.40 -27.49 -19.21
C SER A 362 3.21 -26.89 -18.07
N MET A 363 2.56 -26.12 -17.21
CA MET A 363 3.19 -25.60 -15.99
C MET A 363 3.63 -26.73 -15.05
N PHE A 364 2.93 -27.87 -15.03
CA PHE A 364 3.33 -29.04 -14.24
C PHE A 364 4.65 -29.64 -14.75
N ALA A 365 4.82 -29.77 -16.07
CA ALA A 365 6.08 -30.21 -16.67
C ALA A 365 7.20 -29.20 -16.37
N THR A 366 6.96 -27.93 -16.60
CA THR A 366 7.92 -26.84 -16.33
C THR A 366 8.40 -26.83 -14.88
N MET A 367 7.48 -26.91 -13.92
CA MET A 367 7.83 -26.95 -12.48
C MET A 367 8.47 -28.28 -12.07
N GLY A 368 8.25 -29.34 -12.85
CA GLY A 368 8.91 -30.63 -12.64
C GLY A 368 10.41 -30.63 -12.96
N GLU A 369 10.88 -29.67 -13.78
CA GLU A 369 12.28 -29.51 -14.16
C GLU A 369 13.10 -28.75 -13.11
N GLY A 370 12.45 -27.95 -12.24
CA GLY A 370 13.12 -27.17 -11.18
C GLY A 370 12.26 -26.02 -10.67
N ASP A 371 12.86 -25.23 -9.78
CA ASP A 371 12.22 -24.04 -9.22
C ASP A 371 12.30 -22.86 -10.19
N TRP A 372 11.28 -22.00 -10.16
CA TRP A 372 11.18 -20.82 -11.00
C TRP A 372 10.94 -19.58 -10.17
N LEU A 373 11.82 -18.59 -10.33
CA LEU A 373 11.68 -17.28 -9.68
C LEU A 373 11.25 -16.24 -10.72
N LEU A 374 10.15 -15.54 -10.46
CA LEU A 374 9.64 -14.45 -11.29
C LEU A 374 9.78 -13.14 -10.55
N VAL A 375 10.27 -12.10 -11.23
CA VAL A 375 10.43 -10.74 -10.67
C VAL A 375 9.49 -9.78 -11.37
N HIS A 376 8.37 -9.50 -10.74
CA HIS A 376 7.35 -8.57 -11.24
C HIS A 376 7.74 -7.12 -10.98
N PRO A 377 7.30 -6.17 -11.79
CA PRO A 377 6.50 -6.28 -13.02
C PRO A 377 7.34 -6.52 -14.28
N TYR A 378 8.64 -6.75 -14.14
CA TYR A 378 9.56 -6.92 -15.28
C TYR A 378 9.31 -8.23 -16.01
N GLU A 379 8.92 -9.26 -15.29
CA GLU A 379 8.47 -10.55 -15.80
C GLU A 379 6.97 -10.74 -15.58
N ARG A 380 6.33 -11.46 -16.50
CA ARG A 380 4.88 -11.68 -16.52
C ARG A 380 4.41 -12.47 -15.30
N PHE A 381 3.20 -12.16 -14.85
CA PHE A 381 2.48 -12.93 -13.82
C PHE A 381 1.70 -14.12 -14.40
N ASP A 382 1.61 -14.21 -15.74
CA ASP A 382 0.87 -15.24 -16.46
C ASP A 382 1.20 -16.68 -16.03
N PRO A 383 2.45 -17.09 -15.71
CA PRO A 383 2.74 -18.44 -15.24
C PRO A 383 1.96 -18.85 -14.00
N VAL A 384 1.71 -17.92 -13.08
CA VAL A 384 0.91 -18.17 -11.87
C VAL A 384 -0.57 -18.36 -12.22
N VAL A 385 -1.09 -17.59 -13.15
CA VAL A 385 -2.48 -17.73 -13.64
C VAL A 385 -2.63 -19.06 -14.38
N ARG A 386 -1.70 -19.38 -15.31
CA ARG A 386 -1.69 -20.62 -16.08
C ARG A 386 -1.66 -21.85 -15.19
N LEU A 387 -0.85 -21.87 -14.15
CA LEU A 387 -0.83 -22.98 -13.19
C LEU A 387 -2.23 -23.31 -12.68
N LEU A 388 -3.03 -22.31 -12.34
CA LEU A 388 -4.39 -22.49 -11.83
C LEU A 388 -5.39 -22.84 -12.93
N GLU A 389 -5.26 -22.24 -14.13
CA GLU A 389 -6.11 -22.55 -15.28
C GLU A 389 -5.90 -23.99 -15.76
N GLU A 390 -4.63 -24.45 -15.85
CA GLU A 390 -4.28 -25.82 -16.18
C GLU A 390 -4.78 -26.78 -15.08
N ALA A 391 -4.55 -26.43 -13.80
CA ALA A 391 -5.04 -27.20 -12.66
C ALA A 391 -6.57 -27.38 -12.68
N ALA A 392 -7.30 -26.38 -13.10
CA ALA A 392 -8.76 -26.45 -13.17
C ALA A 392 -9.25 -27.46 -14.20
N GLY A 393 -8.51 -27.67 -15.31
CA GLY A 393 -8.86 -28.59 -16.42
C GLY A 393 -8.28 -29.98 -16.29
N ASP A 394 -7.15 -30.17 -15.62
CA ASP A 394 -6.38 -31.40 -15.58
C ASP A 394 -7.07 -32.49 -14.71
N PRO A 395 -7.39 -33.66 -15.25
CA PRO A 395 -8.09 -34.73 -14.51
C PRO A 395 -7.27 -35.32 -13.35
N ASP A 396 -5.95 -35.21 -13.37
CA ASP A 396 -5.06 -35.74 -12.33
C ASP A 396 -4.91 -34.78 -11.14
N VAL A 397 -5.35 -33.52 -11.26
CA VAL A 397 -5.39 -32.58 -10.15
C VAL A 397 -6.56 -32.96 -9.21
N LEU A 398 -6.21 -33.19 -7.94
CA LEU A 398 -7.11 -33.66 -6.90
C LEU A 398 -7.64 -32.50 -6.03
N ALA A 399 -6.75 -31.53 -5.71
CA ALA A 399 -7.11 -30.44 -4.82
C ALA A 399 -6.33 -29.15 -5.15
N ILE A 400 -6.95 -28.01 -4.83
CA ILE A 400 -6.31 -26.70 -4.86
C ILE A 400 -6.58 -26.00 -3.52
N LYS A 401 -5.54 -25.50 -2.87
CA LYS A 401 -5.62 -24.71 -1.64
C LYS A 401 -5.06 -23.33 -1.92
N GLN A 402 -5.84 -22.28 -1.65
CA GLN A 402 -5.50 -20.90 -2.05
C GLN A 402 -5.80 -19.90 -0.94
N ILE A 403 -4.93 -18.91 -0.75
CA ILE A 403 -5.22 -17.72 0.07
C ILE A 403 -5.50 -16.54 -0.86
N LEU A 404 -6.59 -15.82 -0.60
CA LEU A 404 -7.01 -14.63 -1.32
C LEU A 404 -7.14 -13.45 -0.35
N TYR A 405 -6.51 -12.32 -0.69
CA TYR A 405 -6.53 -11.09 0.11
C TYR A 405 -7.15 -9.90 -0.65
N ARG A 406 -6.60 -9.58 -1.81
CA ARG A 406 -7.09 -8.56 -2.74
C ARG A 406 -7.00 -9.13 -4.15
N THR A 407 -8.12 -9.25 -4.81
CA THR A 407 -8.22 -9.76 -6.18
C THR A 407 -8.69 -8.66 -7.13
N SER A 408 -8.51 -8.83 -8.42
CA SER A 408 -9.02 -7.91 -9.45
C SER A 408 -10.54 -8.09 -9.67
N LYS A 409 -11.19 -7.13 -10.35
CA LYS A 409 -12.65 -7.17 -10.61
C LYS A 409 -13.02 -8.27 -11.59
N ASN A 410 -12.34 -9.00 -12.23
CA ASN A 410 -12.62 -10.16 -13.08
C ASN A 410 -11.42 -11.09 -13.02
N SER A 411 -11.07 -11.52 -11.81
CA SER A 411 -9.85 -12.27 -11.55
C SER A 411 -9.87 -13.61 -12.28
N PRO A 412 -8.92 -13.87 -13.19
CA PRO A 412 -8.78 -15.18 -13.83
C PRO A 412 -8.48 -16.28 -12.81
N ILE A 413 -7.84 -15.93 -11.68
CA ILE A 413 -7.56 -16.86 -10.58
C ILE A 413 -8.85 -17.30 -9.90
N VAL A 414 -9.75 -16.37 -9.56
CA VAL A 414 -11.06 -16.70 -8.99
C VAL A 414 -11.87 -17.54 -9.96
N ALA A 415 -11.89 -17.19 -11.25
CA ALA A 415 -12.55 -17.97 -12.30
C ALA A 415 -11.98 -19.39 -12.42
N ALA A 416 -10.65 -19.55 -12.33
CA ALA A 416 -10.01 -20.88 -12.37
C ALA A 416 -10.37 -21.73 -11.14
N LEU A 417 -10.43 -21.15 -9.93
CA LEU A 417 -10.84 -21.85 -8.71
C LEU A 417 -12.31 -22.32 -8.80
N MET A 418 -13.22 -21.47 -9.27
CA MET A 418 -14.62 -21.84 -9.49
C MET A 418 -14.74 -22.98 -10.52
N LYS A 419 -14.04 -22.87 -11.66
CA LYS A 419 -14.00 -23.91 -12.69
C LYS A 419 -13.44 -25.24 -12.17
N ALA A 420 -12.40 -25.18 -11.33
CA ALA A 420 -11.84 -26.38 -10.70
C ALA A 420 -12.86 -27.09 -9.82
N ALA A 421 -13.61 -26.36 -8.98
CA ALA A 421 -14.66 -26.90 -8.13
C ALA A 421 -15.81 -27.52 -8.98
N GLN A 422 -16.26 -26.83 -10.02
CA GLN A 422 -17.26 -27.33 -10.97
C GLN A 422 -16.80 -28.60 -11.70
N ASN A 423 -15.51 -28.76 -11.93
CA ASN A 423 -14.89 -29.97 -12.50
C ASN A 423 -14.65 -31.07 -11.44
N GLY A 424 -15.22 -30.94 -10.22
CA GLY A 424 -15.19 -31.95 -9.17
C GLY A 424 -13.92 -32.02 -8.35
N LYS A 425 -13.03 -31.01 -8.44
CA LYS A 425 -11.82 -30.95 -7.63
C LYS A 425 -12.13 -30.41 -6.23
N TYR A 426 -11.35 -30.84 -5.24
CA TYR A 426 -11.44 -30.27 -3.89
C TYR A 426 -10.74 -28.91 -3.84
N VAL A 427 -11.51 -27.83 -3.79
CA VAL A 427 -10.98 -26.46 -3.79
C VAL A 427 -11.29 -25.82 -2.44
N SER A 428 -10.23 -25.41 -1.70
CA SER A 428 -10.34 -24.65 -0.46
C SER A 428 -9.74 -23.26 -0.65
N ALA A 429 -10.51 -22.22 -0.43
CA ALA A 429 -10.07 -20.83 -0.51
C ALA A 429 -10.24 -20.12 0.84
N ILE A 430 -9.14 -19.60 1.38
CA ILE A 430 -9.19 -18.71 2.54
C ILE A 430 -9.32 -17.28 1.99
N VAL A 431 -10.45 -16.65 2.26
CA VAL A 431 -10.75 -15.27 1.82
C VAL A 431 -10.66 -14.33 3.00
N GLU A 432 -9.74 -13.36 2.94
CA GLU A 432 -9.58 -12.36 3.98
C GLU A 432 -10.61 -11.23 3.81
N LEU A 433 -11.64 -11.22 4.64
CA LEU A 433 -12.70 -10.20 4.60
C LEU A 433 -12.24 -8.83 5.13
N LYS A 434 -11.22 -8.79 6.02
CA LYS A 434 -10.70 -7.57 6.63
C LYS A 434 -9.71 -6.83 5.72
N ALA A 435 -9.76 -7.06 4.39
CA ALA A 435 -8.95 -6.31 3.43
C ALA A 435 -9.50 -4.89 3.33
N ARG A 436 -8.92 -3.95 4.08
CA ARG A 436 -9.40 -2.57 4.25
C ARG A 436 -9.68 -1.90 2.91
N PHE A 437 -10.91 -1.37 2.75
CA PHE A 437 -11.49 -0.75 1.54
C PHE A 437 -11.88 -1.72 0.41
N ASP A 438 -11.60 -3.01 0.53
CA ASP A 438 -12.02 -4.06 -0.41
C ASP A 438 -13.03 -5.04 0.23
N GLU A 439 -13.48 -4.74 1.45
CA GLU A 439 -14.31 -5.65 2.25
C GLU A 439 -15.59 -6.08 1.51
N ALA A 440 -16.35 -5.12 0.97
CA ALA A 440 -17.61 -5.39 0.26
C ALA A 440 -17.38 -6.28 -0.97
N ARG A 441 -16.31 -6.04 -1.72
CA ARG A 441 -15.95 -6.85 -2.89
C ARG A 441 -15.54 -8.27 -2.50
N ASN A 442 -14.75 -8.41 -1.45
CA ASN A 442 -14.32 -9.73 -0.99
C ASN A 442 -15.50 -10.57 -0.48
N ILE A 443 -16.51 -9.94 0.11
CA ILE A 443 -17.76 -10.59 0.50
C ILE A 443 -18.53 -11.11 -0.73
N GLU A 444 -18.68 -10.29 -1.76
CA GLU A 444 -19.38 -10.65 -3.00
C GLU A 444 -18.73 -11.88 -3.65
N TRP A 445 -17.40 -11.86 -3.85
CA TRP A 445 -16.69 -12.98 -4.46
C TRP A 445 -16.67 -14.25 -3.63
N ALA A 446 -16.58 -14.12 -2.32
CA ALA A 446 -16.67 -15.28 -1.44
C ALA A 446 -18.00 -16.02 -1.65
N ARG A 447 -19.11 -15.29 -1.74
CA ARG A 447 -20.43 -15.86 -2.03
C ARG A 447 -20.50 -16.52 -3.41
N GLU A 448 -19.94 -15.88 -4.44
CA GLU A 448 -19.88 -16.47 -5.80
C GLU A 448 -19.08 -17.77 -5.82
N MET A 449 -17.93 -17.82 -5.14
CA MET A 449 -17.13 -19.02 -5.05
C MET A 449 -17.84 -20.15 -4.31
N GLU A 450 -18.57 -19.88 -3.21
CA GLU A 450 -19.38 -20.87 -2.49
C GLU A 450 -20.46 -21.46 -3.39
N GLN A 451 -21.17 -20.61 -4.15
CA GLN A 451 -22.18 -21.05 -5.11
C GLN A 451 -21.59 -21.95 -6.22
N ALA A 452 -20.33 -21.74 -6.58
CA ALA A 452 -19.62 -22.59 -7.54
C ALA A 452 -19.09 -23.90 -6.94
N GLY A 453 -19.24 -24.13 -5.62
CA GLY A 453 -18.77 -25.34 -4.92
C GLY A 453 -17.38 -25.25 -4.32
N VAL A 454 -16.76 -24.07 -4.26
CA VAL A 454 -15.50 -23.84 -3.55
C VAL A 454 -15.77 -23.85 -2.04
N GLN A 455 -14.96 -24.55 -1.27
CA GLN A 455 -14.96 -24.46 0.19
C GLN A 455 -14.31 -23.13 0.61
N VAL A 456 -15.11 -22.13 0.91
CA VAL A 456 -14.64 -20.82 1.34
C VAL A 456 -14.48 -20.80 2.87
N ILE A 457 -13.35 -20.26 3.33
CA ILE A 457 -13.04 -20.05 4.74
C ILE A 457 -12.85 -18.54 4.93
N TYR A 458 -13.71 -17.93 5.74
CA TYR A 458 -13.76 -16.49 5.99
C TYR A 458 -12.71 -16.05 7.01
N GLY A 459 -11.46 -15.90 6.56
CA GLY A 459 -10.36 -15.44 7.41
C GLY A 459 -10.08 -16.35 8.61
N ILE A 460 -9.36 -15.82 9.60
CA ILE A 460 -9.05 -16.49 10.85
C ILE A 460 -9.44 -15.58 12.01
N ARG A 461 -10.16 -16.12 12.97
CA ARG A 461 -10.59 -15.35 14.15
C ARG A 461 -9.38 -14.79 14.91
N GLY A 462 -9.41 -13.51 15.25
CA GLY A 462 -8.35 -12.81 15.96
C GLY A 462 -7.12 -12.48 15.13
N LEU A 463 -6.96 -13.04 13.92
CA LEU A 463 -5.84 -12.79 13.03
C LEU A 463 -6.31 -12.23 11.68
N LYS A 464 -5.37 -11.66 10.94
CA LYS A 464 -5.58 -11.23 9.56
C LYS A 464 -4.68 -12.04 8.63
N THR A 465 -5.28 -12.73 7.67
CA THR A 465 -4.54 -13.57 6.73
C THR A 465 -3.89 -12.73 5.64
N HIS A 466 -2.56 -12.78 5.57
CA HIS A 466 -1.81 -11.97 4.60
C HIS A 466 -0.74 -12.76 3.83
N ALA A 467 -0.52 -14.01 4.13
CA ALA A 467 0.34 -14.90 3.35
C ALA A 467 -0.13 -15.03 1.88
N LYS A 468 0.79 -15.23 0.96
CA LYS A 468 0.51 -15.46 -0.46
C LYS A 468 1.06 -16.83 -0.82
N VAL A 469 0.19 -17.81 -0.78
CA VAL A 469 0.52 -19.21 -1.08
C VAL A 469 -0.65 -19.90 -1.77
N CYS A 470 -0.32 -20.70 -2.78
CA CYS A 470 -1.20 -21.62 -3.48
C CYS A 470 -0.56 -23.00 -3.51
N VAL A 471 -1.33 -24.03 -3.27
CA VAL A 471 -0.90 -25.45 -3.38
C VAL A 471 -1.86 -26.16 -4.32
N VAL A 472 -1.33 -26.73 -5.39
CA VAL A 472 -2.03 -27.65 -6.29
C VAL A 472 -1.53 -29.06 -6.01
N VAL A 473 -2.45 -29.96 -5.69
CA VAL A 473 -2.16 -31.37 -5.40
C VAL A 473 -2.53 -32.21 -6.61
N ARG A 474 -1.55 -32.84 -7.23
CA ARG A 474 -1.70 -33.62 -8.46
C ARG A 474 -1.25 -35.06 -8.25
N ARG A 475 -1.93 -36.02 -8.90
CA ARG A 475 -1.50 -37.41 -9.00
C ARG A 475 -0.50 -37.50 -10.13
N GLU A 476 0.70 -37.98 -9.83
CA GLU A 476 1.75 -38.31 -10.78
C GLU A 476 1.94 -39.84 -10.83
N PRO A 477 2.65 -40.39 -11.84
CA PRO A 477 2.95 -41.83 -11.89
C PRO A 477 3.67 -42.35 -10.65
N GLU A 478 4.50 -41.51 -10.02
CA GLU A 478 5.30 -41.86 -8.81
C GLU A 478 4.53 -41.65 -7.51
N GLY A 479 3.35 -41.02 -7.54
CA GLY A 479 2.55 -40.72 -6.36
C GLY A 479 1.91 -39.34 -6.37
N ILE A 480 1.63 -38.77 -5.22
CA ILE A 480 1.05 -37.46 -5.07
C ILE A 480 2.17 -36.42 -5.04
N ARG A 481 2.11 -35.42 -5.93
CA ARG A 481 3.02 -34.29 -5.98
C ARG A 481 2.29 -32.99 -5.69
N ARG A 482 2.98 -32.05 -5.03
CA ARG A 482 2.47 -30.73 -4.72
C ARG A 482 3.21 -29.70 -5.57
N TYR A 483 2.47 -28.85 -6.24
CA TYR A 483 2.97 -27.73 -7.01
C TYR A 483 2.58 -26.46 -6.28
N ILE A 484 3.58 -25.67 -5.87
CA ILE A 484 3.39 -24.58 -4.93
C ILE A 484 3.81 -23.27 -5.57
N HIS A 485 3.00 -22.25 -5.35
CA HIS A 485 3.39 -20.87 -5.57
C HIS A 485 3.47 -20.16 -4.23
N PHE A 486 4.62 -19.54 -3.96
CA PHE A 486 4.80 -18.56 -2.89
C PHE A 486 5.05 -17.17 -3.49
N GLY A 487 4.45 -16.13 -2.91
CA GLY A 487 4.61 -14.77 -3.40
C GLY A 487 4.80 -13.73 -2.30
N THR A 488 5.46 -12.63 -2.65
CA THR A 488 5.48 -11.41 -1.82
C THR A 488 4.26 -10.53 -2.11
N GLY A 489 3.71 -10.61 -3.32
CA GLY A 489 2.57 -9.84 -3.83
C GLY A 489 1.24 -10.60 -3.80
N ASN A 490 0.13 -9.85 -3.86
CA ASN A 490 -1.20 -10.43 -3.89
C ASN A 490 -1.49 -11.14 -5.23
N TYR A 491 -2.46 -12.06 -5.21
CA TYR A 491 -3.00 -12.69 -6.41
C TYR A 491 -3.90 -11.72 -7.20
N ASN A 492 -3.25 -10.75 -7.84
CA ASN A 492 -3.93 -9.70 -8.58
C ASN A 492 -3.08 -9.29 -9.79
N GLU A 493 -3.47 -9.72 -10.98
CA GLU A 493 -2.76 -9.52 -12.24
C GLU A 493 -2.67 -8.04 -12.67
N ALA A 494 -3.57 -7.19 -12.18
CA ALA A 494 -3.51 -5.76 -12.43
C ALA A 494 -2.41 -5.09 -11.60
N THR A 495 -2.33 -5.41 -10.30
CA THR A 495 -1.28 -4.86 -9.42
C THR A 495 0.08 -5.47 -9.74
N ALA A 496 0.16 -6.71 -10.22
CA ALA A 496 1.41 -7.34 -10.66
C ALA A 496 2.11 -6.61 -11.83
N LYS A 497 1.41 -5.71 -12.52
CA LYS A 497 1.98 -4.83 -13.57
C LYS A 497 2.49 -3.49 -13.03
N LEU A 498 2.21 -3.19 -11.77
CA LEU A 498 2.49 -1.88 -11.14
C LEU A 498 3.37 -1.99 -9.88
N TYR A 499 3.43 -3.17 -9.28
CA TYR A 499 4.15 -3.42 -8.02
C TYR A 499 5.36 -4.31 -8.28
N SER A 500 6.50 -3.97 -7.69
CA SER A 500 7.64 -4.89 -7.70
C SER A 500 7.41 -5.96 -6.64
N ASP A 501 7.28 -7.19 -7.09
CA ASP A 501 7.06 -8.36 -6.25
C ASP A 501 7.84 -9.56 -6.78
N VAL A 502 7.94 -10.60 -5.96
CA VAL A 502 8.61 -11.85 -6.32
C VAL A 502 7.64 -13.02 -6.16
N SER A 503 7.63 -13.90 -7.15
CA SER A 503 6.94 -15.19 -7.13
C SER A 503 7.95 -16.34 -7.22
N LEU A 504 7.80 -17.34 -6.35
CA LEU A 504 8.53 -18.62 -6.40
C LEU A 504 7.56 -19.74 -6.73
N LEU A 505 7.82 -20.45 -7.82
CA LEU A 505 7.12 -21.66 -8.21
C LEU A 505 8.03 -22.85 -7.94
N THR A 506 7.57 -23.83 -7.16
CA THR A 506 8.37 -24.98 -6.73
C THR A 506 7.51 -26.23 -6.58
N CYS A 507 8.13 -27.39 -6.70
CA CYS A 507 7.55 -28.66 -6.32
C CYS A 507 8.46 -29.43 -5.33
N ASP A 508 9.32 -28.72 -4.60
CA ASP A 508 10.12 -29.27 -3.51
C ASP A 508 9.23 -29.96 -2.47
N GLU A 509 9.60 -31.19 -2.08
CA GLU A 509 8.77 -32.04 -1.21
C GLU A 509 8.65 -31.45 0.20
N VAL A 510 9.75 -30.91 0.76
CA VAL A 510 9.77 -30.37 2.14
C VAL A 510 8.96 -29.09 2.22
N LEU A 511 9.12 -28.18 1.24
CA LEU A 511 8.28 -26.98 1.13
C LEU A 511 6.80 -27.35 0.89
N GLY A 512 6.53 -28.45 0.19
CA GLY A 512 5.20 -29.01 -0.01
C GLY A 512 4.55 -29.52 1.27
N ASP A 513 5.31 -30.22 2.09
CA ASP A 513 4.86 -30.73 3.40
C ASP A 513 4.59 -29.56 4.36
N ASP A 514 5.52 -28.60 4.44
CA ASP A 514 5.36 -27.39 5.24
C ASP A 514 4.15 -26.56 4.79
N ALA A 515 3.94 -26.35 3.48
CA ALA A 515 2.78 -25.65 2.95
C ALA A 515 1.46 -26.36 3.28
N THR A 516 1.47 -27.71 3.26
CA THR A 516 0.30 -28.50 3.66
C THR A 516 0.03 -28.37 5.16
N ALA A 517 1.06 -28.47 5.99
CA ALA A 517 0.97 -28.26 7.43
C ALA A 517 0.49 -26.84 7.77
N PHE A 518 0.98 -25.84 7.02
CA PHE A 518 0.55 -24.46 7.15
C PHE A 518 -0.96 -24.31 6.87
N PHE A 519 -1.47 -24.83 5.75
CA PHE A 519 -2.90 -24.79 5.47
C PHE A 519 -3.72 -25.49 6.55
N ASN A 520 -3.30 -26.66 7.02
CA ASN A 520 -4.00 -27.37 8.08
C ASN A 520 -4.04 -26.60 9.40
N ALA A 521 -2.97 -25.88 9.75
CA ALA A 521 -2.94 -25.04 10.93
C ALA A 521 -3.87 -23.81 10.78
N VAL A 522 -3.88 -23.19 9.60
CA VAL A 522 -4.62 -21.95 9.32
C VAL A 522 -6.12 -22.21 9.17
N THR A 523 -6.53 -23.37 8.67
CA THR A 523 -7.95 -23.75 8.56
C THR A 523 -8.58 -24.24 9.87
N GLY A 524 -7.82 -24.20 10.96
CA GLY A 524 -8.38 -24.34 12.33
C GLY A 524 -8.52 -25.75 12.85
N ALA A 525 -8.05 -26.76 12.12
CA ALA A 525 -8.27 -28.15 12.52
C ALA A 525 -7.13 -28.76 13.34
N SER A 526 -5.91 -28.21 13.32
CA SER A 526 -4.77 -28.83 13.98
C SER A 526 -3.94 -27.84 14.80
N GLN A 527 -3.29 -28.35 15.84
CA GLN A 527 -2.22 -27.60 16.49
C GLN A 527 -1.11 -27.35 15.45
N PRO A 528 -0.53 -26.13 15.39
CA PRO A 528 0.57 -25.87 14.49
C PRO A 528 1.71 -26.86 14.71
N GLN A 529 2.06 -27.61 13.67
CA GLN A 529 3.25 -28.44 13.69
C GLN A 529 4.48 -27.56 13.41
N PRO A 530 5.67 -27.91 13.94
CA PRO A 530 6.88 -27.21 13.58
C PRO A 530 7.15 -27.39 12.08
N PHE A 531 7.39 -26.30 11.37
CA PHE A 531 7.84 -26.33 9.99
C PHE A 531 9.34 -26.64 9.94
N GLU A 532 9.78 -27.32 8.90
CA GLU A 532 11.19 -27.63 8.69
C GLU A 532 11.92 -26.44 8.04
N LEU A 533 11.35 -25.87 7.00
CA LEU A 533 11.94 -24.80 6.18
C LEU A 533 11.22 -23.46 6.35
N LEU A 534 9.90 -23.48 6.37
CA LEU A 534 9.08 -22.27 6.49
C LEU A 534 9.16 -21.67 7.91
N ALA A 535 8.92 -20.38 7.99
CA ALA A 535 8.55 -19.75 9.25
C ALA A 535 7.28 -18.92 9.07
N ALA A 536 6.38 -19.00 10.04
CA ALA A 536 5.08 -18.34 9.97
C ALA A 536 4.87 -17.36 11.14
N ALA A 537 4.26 -16.22 10.86
CA ALA A 537 3.71 -15.36 11.90
C ALA A 537 2.25 -15.80 12.19
N PRO A 538 1.79 -15.65 13.45
CA PRO A 538 2.49 -15.07 14.62
C PRO A 538 3.37 -16.08 15.39
N LEU A 539 3.62 -17.25 14.89
CA LEU A 539 4.24 -18.38 15.61
C LEU A 539 5.76 -18.24 15.76
N THR A 540 6.47 -18.27 14.63
CA THR A 540 7.94 -18.47 14.61
C THR A 540 8.70 -17.41 13.82
N LEU A 541 8.04 -16.62 12.97
CA LEU A 541 8.71 -15.75 12.00
C LEU A 541 9.61 -14.70 12.67
N ARG A 542 9.12 -13.95 13.68
CA ARG A 542 9.95 -12.97 14.40
C ARG A 542 11.20 -13.63 15.00
N GLN A 543 11.02 -14.76 15.70
CA GLN A 543 12.12 -15.46 16.32
C GLN A 543 13.13 -15.99 15.30
N LYS A 544 12.67 -16.48 14.13
CA LYS A 544 13.54 -16.93 13.04
C LYS A 544 14.40 -15.76 12.54
N VAL A 545 13.80 -14.60 12.29
CA VAL A 545 14.52 -13.38 11.86
C VAL A 545 15.57 -12.96 12.89
N ILE A 546 15.20 -12.88 14.17
CA ILE A 546 16.15 -12.53 15.25
C ILE A 546 17.27 -13.56 15.33
N THR A 547 16.98 -14.85 15.20
CA THR A 547 17.97 -15.93 15.21
C THR A 547 18.98 -15.79 14.06
N LEU A 548 18.52 -15.40 12.85
CA LEU A 548 19.39 -15.14 11.70
C LEU A 548 20.28 -13.93 11.93
N ILE A 549 19.74 -12.84 12.46
CA ILE A 549 20.51 -11.62 12.84
C ILE A 549 21.56 -11.97 13.91
N ASP A 550 21.18 -12.71 14.94
CA ASP A 550 22.07 -13.13 16.02
C ASP A 550 23.16 -14.11 15.52
N ALA A 551 22.88 -14.89 14.47
CA ALA A 551 23.89 -15.75 13.84
C ALA A 551 24.96 -14.91 13.15
N GLU A 552 24.60 -13.87 12.40
CA GLU A 552 25.57 -12.92 11.81
C GLU A 552 26.32 -12.17 12.91
N THR A 553 25.65 -11.77 13.98
CA THR A 553 26.27 -11.12 15.15
C THR A 553 27.38 -12.00 15.75
N ARG A 554 27.12 -13.31 15.94
CA ARG A 554 28.12 -14.25 16.47
C ARG A 554 29.32 -14.42 15.54
N ARG A 555 29.09 -14.47 14.22
CA ARG A 555 30.18 -14.53 13.21
C ARG A 555 31.06 -13.29 13.26
N ALA A 556 30.45 -12.10 13.29
CA ALA A 556 31.20 -10.85 13.40
C ALA A 556 32.06 -10.80 14.67
N VAL A 557 31.53 -11.26 15.82
CA VAL A 557 32.31 -11.35 17.08
C VAL A 557 33.50 -12.34 16.96
N GLN A 558 33.37 -13.37 16.14
CA GLN A 558 34.43 -14.35 15.86
C GLN A 558 35.48 -13.81 14.86
N GLY A 559 35.22 -12.66 14.23
CA GLY A 559 36.12 -12.02 13.25
C GLY A 559 35.80 -12.40 11.80
N ASP A 560 34.70 -13.14 11.57
CA ASP A 560 34.24 -13.50 10.24
C ASP A 560 33.54 -12.30 9.58
N GLN A 561 33.56 -12.29 8.24
CA GLN A 561 32.73 -11.35 7.48
C GLN A 561 31.24 -11.66 7.67
N ALA A 562 30.48 -10.68 8.14
CA ALA A 562 29.05 -10.79 8.39
C ALA A 562 28.29 -9.65 7.72
N GLU A 563 27.22 -9.98 7.03
CA GLU A 563 26.44 -9.02 6.26
C GLU A 563 24.95 -9.39 6.23
N ILE A 564 24.10 -8.38 6.37
CA ILE A 564 22.64 -8.49 6.28
C ILE A 564 22.18 -7.49 5.21
N ILE A 565 21.44 -7.97 4.20
CA ILE A 565 20.85 -7.13 3.16
C ILE A 565 19.35 -7.41 3.11
N VAL A 566 18.52 -6.39 3.32
CA VAL A 566 17.08 -6.58 3.43
C VAL A 566 16.31 -5.53 2.66
N LYS A 567 15.27 -5.97 1.94
CA LYS A 567 14.26 -5.11 1.31
C LYS A 567 12.90 -5.35 1.97
N LEU A 568 12.24 -4.27 2.43
CA LEU A 568 10.93 -4.29 3.08
C LEU A 568 10.11 -3.05 2.70
N ASN A 569 8.81 -3.07 2.98
CA ASN A 569 8.01 -1.83 2.92
C ASN A 569 8.11 -1.04 4.24
N ALA A 570 8.26 -1.71 5.38
CA ALA A 570 8.32 -1.07 6.69
C ALA A 570 9.16 -1.83 7.71
N LEU A 571 9.91 -1.07 8.52
CA LEU A 571 10.70 -1.54 9.65
C LEU A 571 10.28 -0.76 10.90
N VAL A 572 9.48 -1.38 11.78
CA VAL A 572 8.86 -0.74 12.95
C VAL A 572 9.00 -1.59 14.23
N ASP A 573 9.24 -2.89 14.07
CA ASP A 573 9.34 -3.82 15.21
C ASP A 573 10.58 -3.51 16.05
N THR A 574 10.37 -3.16 17.32
CA THR A 574 11.43 -2.71 18.21
C THR A 574 12.43 -3.81 18.56
N GLU A 575 11.97 -5.07 18.68
CA GLU A 575 12.84 -6.21 19.00
C GLU A 575 13.79 -6.50 17.84
N VAL A 576 13.29 -6.46 16.61
CA VAL A 576 14.11 -6.64 15.39
C VAL A 576 15.08 -5.47 15.21
N ILE A 577 14.63 -4.22 15.42
CA ILE A 577 15.50 -3.03 15.36
C ILE A 577 16.62 -3.13 16.39
N ASP A 578 16.30 -3.53 17.63
CA ASP A 578 17.30 -3.70 18.68
C ASP A 578 18.30 -4.84 18.35
N ALA A 579 17.83 -5.91 17.69
CA ALA A 579 18.73 -6.96 17.21
C ALA A 579 19.70 -6.43 16.14
N LEU A 580 19.22 -5.62 15.18
CA LEU A 580 20.08 -4.97 14.17
C LEU A 580 21.09 -4.02 14.80
N TYR A 581 20.73 -3.25 15.83
CA TYR A 581 21.68 -2.40 16.55
C TYR A 581 22.76 -3.24 17.26
N ARG A 582 22.39 -4.37 17.89
CA ARG A 582 23.37 -5.28 18.48
C ARG A 582 24.32 -5.86 17.42
N ALA A 583 23.78 -6.28 16.29
CA ALA A 583 24.55 -6.80 15.15
C ALA A 583 25.56 -5.76 14.63
N ASN A 584 25.09 -4.51 14.44
CA ASN A 584 25.97 -3.41 14.02
C ASN A 584 27.13 -3.18 15.00
N ARG A 585 26.83 -3.16 16.32
CA ARG A 585 27.88 -3.00 17.36
C ARG A 585 28.92 -4.12 17.37
N ALA A 586 28.53 -5.31 16.89
CA ALA A 586 29.45 -6.43 16.70
C ALA A 586 30.28 -6.33 15.41
N GLY A 587 29.97 -5.39 14.52
CA GLY A 587 30.68 -5.18 13.25
C GLY A 587 29.97 -5.70 12.02
N VAL A 588 28.71 -6.18 12.15
CA VAL A 588 27.90 -6.61 10.99
C VAL A 588 27.60 -5.41 10.10
N LYS A 589 27.83 -5.56 8.79
CA LYS A 589 27.37 -4.61 7.76
C LYS A 589 25.89 -4.84 7.48
N VAL A 590 25.08 -3.78 7.57
CA VAL A 590 23.63 -3.88 7.38
C VAL A 590 23.17 -2.91 6.31
N LEU A 591 22.57 -3.44 5.23
CA LEU A 591 21.99 -2.68 4.14
C LEU A 591 20.46 -2.90 4.12
N LEU A 592 19.70 -1.83 4.25
CA LEU A 592 18.24 -1.87 4.34
C LEU A 592 17.62 -1.02 3.23
N ASN A 593 16.82 -1.64 2.35
CA ASN A 593 15.95 -0.92 1.42
C ASN A 593 14.53 -0.90 1.99
N ILE A 594 14.14 0.23 2.59
CA ILE A 594 12.84 0.40 3.24
C ILE A 594 12.05 1.47 2.49
N ARG A 595 11.09 1.06 1.68
CA ARG A 595 10.30 1.97 0.86
C ARG A 595 9.55 3.03 1.67
N GLY A 596 8.84 2.62 2.73
CA GLY A 596 7.94 3.46 3.51
C GLY A 596 8.53 3.83 4.87
N VAL A 597 7.94 3.29 5.92
CA VAL A 597 8.28 3.63 7.31
C VAL A 597 9.53 2.90 7.78
N CYS A 598 10.51 3.65 8.27
CA CYS A 598 11.66 3.12 9.00
C CYS A 598 11.77 3.82 10.36
N CYS A 599 11.61 3.05 11.45
CA CYS A 599 11.78 3.56 12.81
C CYS A 599 13.21 3.42 13.34
N LEU A 600 14.11 2.75 12.61
CA LEU A 600 15.54 2.65 12.92
C LEU A 600 16.25 3.94 12.53
N LYS A 601 17.20 4.41 13.34
CA LYS A 601 18.09 5.53 13.03
C LYS A 601 19.46 5.01 12.54
N PRO A 602 19.84 5.21 11.26
CA PRO A 602 21.13 4.78 10.75
C PRO A 602 22.24 5.79 11.04
N GLY A 603 23.51 5.38 10.90
CA GLY A 603 24.67 6.28 10.87
C GLY A 603 25.05 6.95 12.20
N ILE A 604 24.55 6.44 13.34
CA ILE A 604 24.86 6.99 14.67
C ILE A 604 26.09 6.29 15.22
N ALA A 605 27.14 7.06 15.57
CA ALA A 605 28.37 6.56 16.15
C ALA A 605 28.14 5.72 17.42
N GLY A 606 28.74 4.54 17.47
CA GLY A 606 28.60 3.56 18.56
C GLY A 606 27.23 2.87 18.65
N LEU A 607 26.34 3.12 17.67
CA LEU A 607 25.02 2.48 17.61
C LEU A 607 24.75 1.84 16.23
N SER A 608 24.91 2.59 15.15
CA SER A 608 24.43 2.18 13.81
C SER A 608 25.30 2.70 12.65
N GLU A 609 26.59 2.91 12.88
CA GLU A 609 27.53 3.46 11.89
C GLU A 609 27.69 2.60 10.62
N ASN A 610 27.48 1.27 10.73
CA ASN A 610 27.54 0.34 9.58
C ASN A 610 26.15 0.00 9.04
N ILE A 611 25.10 0.71 9.46
CA ILE A 611 23.74 0.55 8.94
C ILE A 611 23.49 1.64 7.91
N ARG A 612 23.19 1.25 6.68
CA ARG A 612 22.71 2.13 5.62
C ARG A 612 21.26 1.82 5.30
N VAL A 613 20.40 2.84 5.30
CA VAL A 613 18.98 2.74 4.92
C VAL A 613 18.75 3.53 3.64
N VAL A 614 18.22 2.87 2.62
CA VAL A 614 17.80 3.50 1.36
C VAL A 614 16.30 3.30 1.17
N SER A 615 15.69 4.18 0.38
CA SER A 615 14.29 4.09 -0.03
C SER A 615 14.21 4.42 -1.51
N VAL A 616 13.74 3.51 -2.34
CA VAL A 616 13.51 3.75 -3.75
C VAL A 616 12.05 4.11 -3.97
N VAL A 617 11.80 5.27 -4.58
CA VAL A 617 10.47 5.73 -5.01
C VAL A 617 10.57 6.08 -6.49
N ASP A 618 9.92 5.28 -7.32
CA ASP A 618 10.03 5.37 -8.77
C ASP A 618 8.69 4.97 -9.41
N ARG A 619 8.68 4.72 -10.70
CA ARG A 619 7.55 4.34 -11.56
C ARG A 619 6.70 3.22 -10.99
N TYR A 620 7.33 2.15 -10.47
CA TYR A 620 6.68 1.01 -9.86
C TYR A 620 6.74 1.09 -8.34
N LEU A 621 5.69 0.61 -7.69
CA LEU A 621 5.65 0.56 -6.23
C LEU A 621 6.52 -0.60 -5.73
N GLU A 622 7.59 -0.26 -5.00
CA GLU A 622 8.50 -1.22 -4.39
C GLU A 622 7.79 -1.99 -3.26
N HIS A 623 7.44 -3.27 -3.50
CA HIS A 623 6.58 -4.04 -2.60
C HIS A 623 7.19 -5.35 -2.12
N ALA A 624 8.13 -5.93 -2.84
CA ALA A 624 8.79 -7.18 -2.48
C ALA A 624 9.46 -7.12 -1.09
N ARG A 625 9.44 -8.24 -0.37
CA ARG A 625 10.23 -8.44 0.84
C ARG A 625 11.22 -9.55 0.58
N ILE A 626 12.51 -9.19 0.62
CA ILE A 626 13.64 -10.06 0.32
C ILE A 626 14.66 -9.91 1.45
N LEU A 627 15.11 -11.02 2.01
CA LEU A 627 16.07 -11.05 3.11
C LEU A 627 17.28 -11.88 2.71
N TYR A 628 18.47 -11.33 2.91
CA TYR A 628 19.74 -12.01 2.73
C TYR A 628 20.59 -11.93 3.99
N PHE A 629 21.16 -13.06 4.38
CA PHE A 629 22.13 -13.21 5.46
C PHE A 629 23.36 -13.93 4.89
N ARG A 630 24.58 -13.39 5.11
CA ARG A 630 25.81 -13.91 4.51
C ARG A 630 26.15 -15.35 4.94
N HIS A 631 25.78 -15.72 6.15
CA HIS A 631 25.86 -17.08 6.69
C HIS A 631 27.20 -17.79 6.48
N GLY A 632 28.32 -17.08 6.73
CA GLY A 632 29.67 -17.65 6.55
C GLY A 632 30.13 -17.78 5.10
N GLY A 633 29.39 -17.22 4.14
CA GLY A 633 29.68 -17.27 2.70
C GLY A 633 28.69 -18.10 1.89
N ASP A 634 27.86 -18.94 2.54
CA ASP A 634 26.83 -19.76 1.89
C ASP A 634 25.48 -19.01 1.76
N GLY A 635 25.47 -17.74 1.82
CA GLY A 635 24.33 -16.82 1.75
C GLY A 635 22.93 -17.42 1.84
N GLN A 636 22.15 -17.11 2.87
CA GLN A 636 20.76 -17.55 2.97
C GLN A 636 19.83 -16.46 2.44
N LEU A 637 18.94 -16.83 1.51
CA LEU A 637 17.99 -15.95 0.88
C LEU A 637 16.54 -16.40 1.16
N PHE A 638 15.70 -15.41 1.45
CA PHE A 638 14.29 -15.65 1.75
C PHE A 638 13.42 -14.60 1.03
N ILE A 639 12.23 -15.00 0.65
CA ILE A 639 11.12 -14.10 0.34
C ILE A 639 10.10 -14.12 1.47
N SER A 640 9.39 -13.00 1.68
CA SER A 640 8.40 -12.91 2.75
C SER A 640 7.16 -12.15 2.34
N SER A 641 6.03 -12.50 2.94
CA SER A 641 4.82 -11.68 2.91
C SER A 641 4.80 -10.60 4.00
N ALA A 642 5.64 -10.74 5.02
CA ALA A 642 5.70 -9.88 6.21
C ALA A 642 6.64 -8.69 6.04
N ASP A 643 6.19 -7.52 6.44
CA ASP A 643 7.07 -6.44 6.87
C ASP A 643 7.48 -6.64 8.34
N TRP A 644 8.58 -6.05 8.76
CA TRP A 644 9.04 -6.13 10.15
C TRP A 644 8.30 -5.10 11.02
N MET A 645 7.04 -5.41 11.28
CA MET A 645 6.12 -4.59 12.06
C MET A 645 5.40 -5.45 13.11
N PRO A 646 5.13 -4.95 14.34
CA PRO A 646 4.41 -5.71 15.37
C PRO A 646 3.10 -6.31 14.86
N ARG A 647 2.29 -5.52 14.12
CA ARG A 647 1.01 -6.06 13.59
C ARG A 647 1.18 -7.21 12.60
N ASN A 648 2.28 -7.25 11.80
CA ASN A 648 2.54 -8.34 10.87
C ASN A 648 3.05 -9.57 11.62
N LEU A 649 3.92 -9.35 12.61
CA LEU A 649 4.59 -10.42 13.32
C LEU A 649 3.75 -11.02 14.47
N ASP A 650 2.74 -10.29 14.98
CA ASP A 650 1.92 -10.72 16.12
C ASP A 650 0.45 -10.96 15.79
N ARG A 651 -0.11 -10.26 14.77
CA ARG A 651 -1.56 -10.22 14.52
C ARG A 651 -1.93 -10.60 13.09
N ARG A 652 -0.98 -11.10 12.32
CA ARG A 652 -1.22 -11.56 10.94
C ARG A 652 -0.67 -12.96 10.74
N VAL A 653 -1.28 -13.65 9.79
CA VAL A 653 -0.73 -14.88 9.24
C VAL A 653 0.14 -14.50 8.05
N GLU A 654 1.43 -14.68 8.19
CA GLU A 654 2.47 -14.34 7.22
C GLU A 654 3.42 -15.50 7.05
N LEU A 655 4.18 -15.53 5.94
CA LEU A 655 5.20 -16.54 5.66
C LEU A 655 6.56 -15.90 5.37
N LEU A 656 7.59 -16.60 5.81
CA LEU A 656 8.99 -16.45 5.40
C LEU A 656 9.41 -17.77 4.73
N VAL A 657 9.81 -17.69 3.46
CA VAL A 657 10.07 -18.83 2.58
C VAL A 657 11.54 -18.79 2.13
N PRO A 658 12.36 -19.80 2.38
CA PRO A 658 13.70 -19.86 1.84
C PRO A 658 13.67 -20.14 0.33
N VAL A 659 14.61 -19.53 -0.39
CA VAL A 659 14.86 -19.83 -1.80
C VAL A 659 16.04 -20.80 -1.86
N LEU A 660 15.78 -22.04 -2.28
CA LEU A 660 16.73 -23.14 -2.18
C LEU A 660 17.53 -23.35 -3.47
N ASP A 661 16.87 -23.26 -4.61
CA ASP A 661 17.49 -23.45 -5.92
C ASP A 661 18.61 -22.44 -6.18
N PRO A 662 19.83 -22.86 -6.59
CA PRO A 662 20.97 -21.98 -6.78
C PRO A 662 20.73 -20.87 -7.82
N ALA A 663 20.08 -21.17 -8.95
CA ALA A 663 19.83 -20.20 -10.00
C ALA A 663 18.79 -19.16 -9.58
N CYS A 664 17.75 -19.59 -8.85
CA CYS A 664 16.78 -18.71 -8.23
C CYS A 664 17.42 -17.82 -7.15
N ARG A 665 18.36 -18.36 -6.36
CA ARG A 665 19.11 -17.59 -5.34
C ARG A 665 19.98 -16.51 -5.99
N GLU A 666 20.75 -16.85 -7.03
CA GLU A 666 21.58 -15.90 -7.76
C GLU A 666 20.73 -14.75 -8.33
N LYS A 667 19.67 -15.08 -9.06
CA LYS A 667 18.74 -14.10 -9.63
C LYS A 667 18.13 -13.19 -8.56
N LEU A 668 17.72 -13.73 -7.43
CA LEU A 668 17.11 -12.96 -6.35
C LEU A 668 18.14 -12.06 -5.65
N PHE A 669 19.37 -12.53 -5.48
CA PHE A 669 20.47 -11.76 -4.90
C PHE A 669 20.87 -10.57 -5.77
N ASP A 670 21.03 -10.80 -7.08
CA ASP A 670 21.32 -9.74 -8.05
C ASP A 670 20.20 -8.69 -8.09
N THR A 671 18.93 -9.15 -8.08
CA THR A 671 17.77 -8.25 -7.97
C THR A 671 17.85 -7.40 -6.71
N LEU A 672 18.19 -8.00 -5.56
CA LEU A 672 18.30 -7.30 -4.29
C LEU A 672 19.45 -6.27 -4.29
N GLN A 673 20.61 -6.62 -4.87
CA GLN A 673 21.78 -5.73 -4.95
C GLN A 673 21.53 -4.53 -5.86
N THR A 674 20.79 -4.70 -6.95
CA THR A 674 20.47 -3.64 -7.92
C THR A 674 19.84 -2.42 -7.27
N TYR A 675 18.99 -2.59 -6.25
CA TYR A 675 18.36 -1.47 -5.54
C TYR A 675 19.35 -0.59 -4.77
N PHE A 676 20.48 -1.11 -4.35
CA PHE A 676 21.49 -0.35 -3.58
C PHE A 676 22.48 0.41 -4.46
N GLN A 677 22.43 0.17 -5.77
CA GLN A 677 23.20 0.89 -6.78
C GLN A 677 22.45 2.10 -7.35
N ASP A 678 21.13 2.22 -7.07
CA ASP A 678 20.31 3.33 -7.56
C ASP A 678 20.84 4.67 -7.04
N ASP A 679 21.17 5.58 -7.95
CA ASP A 679 21.66 6.93 -7.67
C ASP A 679 20.76 8.03 -8.24
N THR A 680 19.61 7.65 -8.83
CA THR A 680 18.65 8.58 -9.43
C THR A 680 17.36 8.72 -8.62
N ASN A 681 16.77 7.58 -8.19
CA ASN A 681 15.48 7.52 -7.51
C ASN A 681 15.58 6.93 -6.10
N ALA A 682 16.79 6.72 -5.59
CA ALA A 682 17.02 6.34 -4.22
C ALA A 682 17.17 7.56 -3.30
N TRP A 683 16.76 7.37 -2.07
CA TRP A 683 16.84 8.31 -0.97
C TRP A 683 17.58 7.67 0.19
N VAL A 684 18.58 8.35 0.73
CA VAL A 684 19.38 7.85 1.87
C VAL A 684 18.88 8.47 3.16
N MET A 685 18.47 7.63 4.10
CA MET A 685 18.03 8.07 5.42
C MET A 685 19.20 8.59 6.26
N GLN A 686 19.02 9.74 6.89
CA GLN A 686 19.98 10.40 7.74
C GLN A 686 19.76 10.03 9.22
N PRO A 687 20.74 10.24 10.11
CA PRO A 687 20.61 9.96 11.54
C PRO A 687 19.44 10.68 12.24
N ASN A 688 19.02 11.81 11.71
CA ASN A 688 17.87 12.57 12.22
C ASN A 688 16.50 12.07 11.72
N GLY A 689 16.47 11.03 10.87
CA GLY A 689 15.25 10.47 10.27
C GLY A 689 14.81 11.14 8.96
N GLN A 690 15.49 12.19 8.51
CA GLN A 690 15.25 12.81 7.20
C GLN A 690 15.85 11.96 6.08
N TYR A 691 15.39 12.19 4.85
CA TYR A 691 15.90 11.52 3.66
C TYR A 691 16.47 12.53 2.68
N ILE A 692 17.64 12.18 2.11
CA ILE A 692 18.30 12.97 1.07
C ILE A 692 18.31 12.12 -0.20
N ARG A 693 17.83 12.69 -1.31
CA ARG A 693 17.86 12.04 -2.62
C ARG A 693 19.31 11.89 -3.09
N THR A 694 19.63 10.72 -3.63
CA THR A 694 20.90 10.50 -4.31
C THR A 694 20.90 11.25 -5.65
N VAL A 695 22.07 11.71 -6.05
CA VAL A 695 22.28 12.35 -7.34
C VAL A 695 23.50 11.68 -7.97
N PRO A 696 23.43 11.24 -9.22
CA PRO A 696 24.58 10.64 -9.89
C PRO A 696 25.75 11.63 -9.99
N GLU A 697 26.97 11.15 -9.76
CA GLU A 697 28.19 11.98 -9.91
C GLU A 697 28.38 12.41 -11.36
N ASP A 698 28.04 11.54 -12.31
CA ASP A 698 28.02 11.79 -13.73
C ASP A 698 26.66 11.42 -14.32
N PRO A 699 25.91 12.38 -14.91
CA PRO A 699 24.61 12.12 -15.51
C PRO A 699 24.61 11.01 -16.58
N ASP A 700 25.72 10.85 -17.31
CA ASP A 700 25.84 9.84 -18.37
C ASP A 700 26.03 8.41 -17.82
N SER A 701 26.41 8.29 -16.54
CA SER A 701 26.55 7.03 -15.83
C SER A 701 25.42 6.76 -14.82
N ALA A 702 24.35 7.55 -14.86
CA ALA A 702 23.21 7.45 -13.95
C ALA A 702 22.61 6.04 -13.92
N PHE A 703 22.39 5.52 -12.72
CA PHE A 703 21.88 4.17 -12.49
C PHE A 703 20.49 4.19 -11.84
N ARG A 704 19.48 3.82 -12.63
CA ARG A 704 18.09 3.69 -12.19
C ARG A 704 17.73 2.20 -12.04
N SER A 705 17.53 1.76 -10.82
CA SER A 705 17.35 0.32 -10.50
C SER A 705 16.18 -0.33 -11.24
N GLN A 706 15.03 0.32 -11.34
CA GLN A 706 13.86 -0.21 -12.03
C GLN A 706 14.09 -0.34 -13.55
N GLN A 707 14.77 0.62 -14.15
CA GLN A 707 15.14 0.54 -15.56
C GLN A 707 16.11 -0.61 -15.80
N ARG A 708 17.12 -0.74 -14.96
CA ARG A 708 18.09 -1.82 -15.07
C ARG A 708 17.45 -3.20 -14.96
N LEU A 709 16.56 -3.40 -14.00
CA LEU A 709 15.83 -4.66 -13.83
C LEU A 709 14.94 -5.00 -15.05
N TYR A 710 14.34 -3.98 -15.68
CA TYR A 710 13.61 -4.16 -16.91
C TYR A 710 14.52 -4.54 -18.08
N GLU A 711 15.63 -3.82 -18.27
CA GLU A 711 16.61 -4.09 -19.32
C GLU A 711 17.23 -5.49 -19.19
N ASP A 712 17.52 -5.92 -17.95
CA ASP A 712 18.01 -7.27 -17.66
C ASP A 712 16.98 -8.35 -18.02
N ALA A 713 15.68 -8.10 -17.76
CA ALA A 713 14.61 -9.02 -18.17
C ALA A 713 14.51 -9.13 -19.69
N VAL A 714 14.59 -8.00 -20.40
CA VAL A 714 14.62 -7.96 -21.88
C VAL A 714 15.84 -8.72 -22.42
N ALA A 715 17.02 -8.47 -21.86
CA ALA A 715 18.27 -9.10 -22.31
C ALA A 715 18.23 -10.63 -22.10
N ARG A 716 17.77 -11.09 -20.93
CA ARG A 716 17.61 -12.54 -20.65
C ARG A 716 16.64 -13.20 -21.63
N MET A 717 15.50 -12.57 -21.92
CA MET A 717 14.53 -13.12 -22.85
C MET A 717 15.07 -13.17 -24.29
N LYS A 718 15.81 -12.15 -24.71
CA LYS A 718 16.45 -12.11 -26.05
C LYS A 718 17.50 -13.22 -26.18
N ALA A 719 18.37 -13.38 -25.19
CA ALA A 719 19.40 -14.42 -25.18
C ALA A 719 18.79 -15.83 -25.30
N SER A 720 17.70 -16.11 -24.59
CA SER A 720 16.97 -17.39 -24.66
C SER A 720 16.38 -17.64 -26.06
N THR A 721 15.82 -16.58 -26.68
CA THR A 721 15.25 -16.69 -28.02
C THR A 721 16.33 -16.94 -29.11
N ASP A 722 17.48 -16.30 -28.99
CA ASP A 722 18.60 -16.49 -29.90
C ASP A 722 19.21 -17.89 -29.79
N LEU A 723 19.32 -18.44 -28.55
CA LEU A 723 19.75 -19.83 -28.33
C LEU A 723 18.79 -20.84 -28.97
N SER A 724 17.47 -20.64 -28.81
CA SER A 724 16.47 -21.53 -29.42
C SER A 724 16.49 -21.48 -30.95
N ARG A 725 16.74 -20.32 -31.59
CA ARG A 725 16.91 -20.19 -33.03
C ARG A 725 18.18 -20.88 -33.52
N GLY A 726 19.29 -20.76 -32.80
CA GLY A 726 20.55 -21.41 -33.18
C GLY A 726 20.51 -22.94 -33.15
N GLN A 727 19.60 -23.54 -32.37
CA GLN A 727 19.38 -25.00 -32.38
C GLN A 727 18.60 -25.51 -33.58
N PHE A 728 17.83 -24.68 -34.30
CA PHE A 728 17.07 -25.07 -35.46
C PHE A 728 17.82 -24.86 -36.79
N ASP A 729 18.95 -24.14 -36.82
CA ASP A 729 19.68 -23.81 -38.05
C ASP A 729 20.67 -24.87 -38.53
N THR A 730 20.76 -26.04 -37.94
CA THR A 730 21.81 -27.01 -38.18
C THR A 730 21.35 -28.32 -38.88
N GLN A 731 20.34 -28.32 -39.71
CA GLN A 731 20.09 -29.50 -40.56
C GLN A 731 19.48 -29.12 -41.92
N VAL A 732 20.26 -28.47 -42.78
CA VAL A 732 20.07 -28.56 -44.22
C VAL A 732 21.03 -29.61 -44.74
N PRO A 733 20.60 -30.79 -45.24
CA PRO A 733 21.48 -31.73 -45.91
C PRO A 733 22.05 -31.06 -47.18
N ARG A 734 23.37 -31.00 -47.27
CA ARG A 734 24.02 -30.70 -48.57
C ARG A 734 23.56 -31.74 -49.56
N LYS A 735 22.89 -31.31 -50.62
CA LYS A 735 22.72 -32.12 -51.84
C LYS A 735 24.06 -32.18 -52.52
N ASP A 736 24.66 -33.38 -52.61
CA ASP A 736 25.70 -33.73 -53.52
C ASP A 736 25.14 -33.81 -54.98
#